data_00cd0b737a1934a2de1a7a99970e9449
#
_entry.id   00cd0b737a1934a2de1a7a99970e9449
#
_cell.length_a   1.000
_cell.length_b   1.000
_cell.length_c   1.000
_cell.angle_alpha   90.00
_cell.angle_beta   90.00
_cell.angle_gamma   90.00
#
_symmetry.space_group_name_H-M   'P 1'
#
loop_
_entity.id
_entity.type
_entity.pdbx_description
1 polymer ?
#
loop_
_entity_poly.entity_id
_entity_poly.type
_entity_poly.pdbx_seq_one_letter_code
_entity_poly.pdbx_strand_id
1 'polypeptide(L)'
;MPRSPRAPAVAHRTAPVAAAALLLCHMLAARAQAPEPPPPAAVSELPTVQVIEAAPLPGLELPRDQVPGNVQTATDADMERMHAPDLTNFMSRAMGSVTVNETQANPFQPDVNYRGFTASPLLGTPQGLSVFLDGVRLNQPFGDVVSWDLFPRNAISSLTLVPGSNPLFGLNTLGGALSLQTKDGIHNPGTMVEILGGQYGRVGAQFETGGHSESNGMHWYVTGNAYHEDGWRTASPSDLRQLFAKVGQRTGNGDVSLSMALADNDLTGNGSQEAGALQRDWSSVRTIPDETKNRALFLNLATTQALSDRLSFSGNAYYRDIKTNTFNGDMNDESLDQAIYQPNAAERAALAEAGYSGFPTSGENAGNTPFPKWRCIANILLNDEPNEKCNGLVNETQTRQKNYGLAGQFSLDAVTGSVGHKLVAGAAYDASRVSFTQGAQFGYINPDRSIATVAGPGAFADGTQESEDAFDARVDLSSRSHTGSLYLSDTMALRPDTHLTLAGRYNHTTVRNADALTPGGGPGSLDGEHTFSRFNPAVGITWAPSESVTFYGGANQGSRAPTAIELGCADPESPCKLPNAFAGDPPLKQVVTTTFEAGLRGAVAGQVLWNFGVFRSDNKDDLLFVSDDSSGFGYFKNFGKTRRQGIEMGLHVKPAAAWTMGGNLSLLDATYRTAETVGGTGNSSNSAAADGAPGTEGTIDIRPGDRIPLLPRQVLKLYVDWEPTALWHVGLDMTAASGTAVRGNENGQDAPDGLYYTGSGRTSGYAVFNLGVDYKPRPGWKVFLQVTNLFDRKYATAGQLGANGFTSDGAYIARALPANANGDYPVPQGTLYSPGAPRTAWVGLRYTYKGS
;
A
#
# COMPACT_ATOMS: atom_id res chain seq x y z
N MET A 1 -0.73 -49.61 33.46
CA MET A 1 -0.49 -49.35 32.04
C MET A 1 -1.83 -49.05 31.37
N PRO A 2 -2.11 -47.91 30.93
CA PRO A 2 -2.89 -47.67 29.71
C PRO A 2 -2.12 -46.74 28.75
N ARG A 3 -2.39 -46.97 27.48
CA ARG A 3 -1.69 -46.42 26.32
C ARG A 3 -2.10 -44.94 26.09
N SER A 4 -1.11 -44.09 25.85
CA SER A 4 -1.30 -42.75 25.32
C SER A 4 -1.88 -42.78 23.90
N PRO A 5 -2.74 -41.83 23.49
CA PRO A 5 -3.17 -41.68 22.11
C PRO A 5 -2.08 -40.95 21.30
N ARG A 6 -1.75 -41.54 20.17
CA ARG A 6 -0.85 -40.95 19.15
C ARG A 6 -1.61 -39.82 18.44
N ALA A 7 -0.96 -38.68 18.27
CA ALA A 7 -1.38 -37.62 17.37
C ALA A 7 -1.40 -38.09 15.92
N PRO A 8 -2.34 -37.63 15.07
CA PRO A 8 -2.36 -38.01 13.67
C PRO A 8 -1.25 -37.29 12.91
N ALA A 9 -0.44 -38.06 12.19
CA ALA A 9 0.55 -37.58 11.26
C ALA A 9 -0.17 -36.90 10.08
N VAL A 10 0.11 -35.63 9.86
CA VAL A 10 -0.29 -34.88 8.66
C VAL A 10 0.55 -35.42 7.50
N ALA A 11 -0.05 -36.24 6.68
CA ALA A 11 0.55 -36.73 5.44
C ALA A 11 0.48 -35.60 4.39
N HIS A 12 1.63 -35.06 4.01
CA HIS A 12 1.78 -34.18 2.85
C HIS A 12 1.28 -34.88 1.57
N ARG A 13 0.08 -34.51 1.11
CA ARG A 13 -0.44 -34.93 -0.20
C ARG A 13 0.02 -33.96 -1.28
N THR A 14 1.25 -34.13 -1.77
CA THR A 14 1.80 -33.32 -2.90
C THR A 14 1.75 -34.06 -4.25
N ALA A 15 0.87 -35.00 -4.45
CA ALA A 15 0.93 -35.87 -5.62
C ALA A 15 -0.35 -36.04 -6.48
N PRO A 16 -1.19 -35.04 -6.72
CA PRO A 16 -2.06 -35.15 -7.89
C PRO A 16 -1.89 -34.07 -8.97
N VAL A 17 -1.27 -32.93 -8.71
CA VAL A 17 -1.21 -31.80 -9.67
C VAL A 17 -0.16 -32.04 -10.76
N ALA A 18 0.97 -32.65 -10.45
CA ALA A 18 2.02 -32.94 -11.43
C ALA A 18 1.60 -34.07 -12.42
N ALA A 19 0.79 -35.01 -11.97
CA ALA A 19 0.30 -36.10 -12.83
C ALA A 19 -0.77 -35.66 -13.81
N ALA A 20 -1.62 -34.68 -13.44
CA ALA A 20 -2.63 -34.11 -14.33
C ALA A 20 -2.01 -33.25 -15.46
N ALA A 21 -0.95 -32.51 -15.18
CA ALA A 21 -0.25 -31.72 -16.18
C ALA A 21 0.48 -32.60 -17.23
N LEU A 22 1.07 -33.70 -16.82
CA LEU A 22 1.74 -34.66 -17.71
C LEU A 22 0.76 -35.48 -18.58
N LEU A 23 -0.41 -35.84 -18.09
CA LEU A 23 -1.46 -36.54 -18.84
C LEU A 23 -2.13 -35.64 -19.91
N LEU A 24 -2.29 -34.32 -19.65
CA LEU A 24 -2.79 -33.38 -20.65
C LEU A 24 -1.78 -33.18 -21.82
N CYS A 25 -0.48 -33.18 -21.55
CA CYS A 25 0.54 -33.06 -22.60
C CYS A 25 0.61 -34.23 -23.54
N HIS A 26 0.23 -35.43 -23.13
CA HIS A 26 0.30 -36.65 -23.98
C HIS A 26 -0.93 -36.91 -24.85
N MET A 27 -2.07 -36.28 -24.58
CA MET A 27 -3.28 -36.44 -25.40
C MET A 27 -3.40 -35.44 -26.56
N LEU A 28 -2.52 -34.46 -26.68
CA LEU A 28 -2.59 -33.39 -27.70
C LEU A 28 -1.58 -33.56 -28.86
N ALA A 29 -0.81 -34.62 -28.90
CA ALA A 29 0.25 -34.85 -29.89
C ALA A 29 -0.18 -35.50 -31.22
N ALA A 30 -1.46 -35.51 -31.60
CA ALA A 30 -1.90 -36.11 -32.85
C ALA A 30 -2.93 -35.25 -33.60
N ARG A 31 -2.45 -34.40 -34.45
CA ARG A 31 -2.94 -34.08 -35.81
C ARG A 31 -2.27 -32.82 -36.38
N ALA A 32 -1.27 -33.00 -37.23
CA ALA A 32 -0.74 -31.95 -38.10
C ALA A 32 -1.77 -31.62 -39.20
N GLN A 33 -2.21 -30.37 -39.27
CA GLN A 33 -2.96 -29.85 -40.39
C GLN A 33 -2.03 -29.00 -41.31
N ALA A 34 -2.33 -29.03 -42.60
CA ALA A 34 -1.57 -28.39 -43.65
C ALA A 34 -1.45 -26.85 -43.48
N PRO A 35 -0.42 -26.19 -44.06
CA PRO A 35 -0.18 -24.77 -43.90
C PRO A 35 -1.24 -23.91 -44.61
N GLU A 36 -1.80 -22.96 -43.84
CA GLU A 36 -2.62 -21.86 -44.40
C GLU A 36 -1.77 -20.89 -45.25
N PRO A 37 -2.37 -20.24 -46.26
CA PRO A 37 -1.67 -19.25 -47.07
C PRO A 37 -1.27 -18.02 -46.22
N PRO A 38 -0.18 -17.30 -46.64
CA PRO A 38 0.31 -16.16 -45.85
C PRO A 38 -0.72 -15.02 -45.82
N PRO A 39 -0.85 -14.33 -44.70
CA PRO A 39 -1.76 -13.19 -44.57
C PRO A 39 -1.32 -12.04 -45.50
N PRO A 40 -2.29 -11.20 -45.96
CA PRO A 40 -1.97 -10.04 -46.79
C PRO A 40 -1.03 -9.09 -46.08
N ALA A 41 -0.15 -8.44 -46.82
CA ALA A 41 0.88 -7.53 -46.31
C ALA A 41 0.27 -6.51 -45.33
N ALA A 42 0.90 -6.38 -44.17
CA ALA A 42 0.48 -5.46 -43.14
C ALA A 42 0.38 -4.04 -43.67
N VAL A 43 -0.82 -3.49 -43.64
CA VAL A 43 -1.02 -2.03 -43.78
C VAL A 43 -0.22 -1.41 -42.64
N SER A 44 0.68 -0.48 -42.96
CA SER A 44 1.43 0.31 -41.98
C SER A 44 0.40 1.07 -41.16
N GLU A 45 0.10 0.57 -39.98
CA GLU A 45 -0.69 1.33 -39.01
C GLU A 45 0.13 2.58 -38.62
N LEU A 46 -0.45 3.74 -38.84
CA LEU A 46 0.08 5.00 -38.31
C LEU A 46 0.28 4.84 -36.80
N PRO A 47 1.33 5.42 -36.21
CA PRO A 47 1.54 5.35 -34.78
C PRO A 47 0.27 5.85 -34.08
N THR A 48 -0.36 5.00 -33.29
CA THR A 48 -1.57 5.33 -32.54
C THR A 48 -1.23 6.50 -31.62
N VAL A 49 -1.89 7.65 -31.83
CA VAL A 49 -1.74 8.81 -30.93
C VAL A 49 -2.25 8.39 -29.57
N GLN A 50 -1.34 8.22 -28.62
CA GLN A 50 -1.72 7.89 -27.24
C GLN A 50 -2.34 9.12 -26.60
N VAL A 51 -3.63 9.05 -26.34
CA VAL A 51 -4.40 10.10 -25.67
C VAL A 51 -4.37 9.84 -24.16
N ILE A 52 -4.07 10.88 -23.40
CA ILE A 52 -3.96 10.85 -21.94
C ILE A 52 -5.12 11.64 -21.36
N GLU A 53 -5.86 11.02 -20.43
CA GLU A 53 -6.81 11.76 -19.61
C GLU A 53 -6.03 12.52 -18.52
N ALA A 54 -5.92 13.83 -18.71
CA ALA A 54 -5.05 14.69 -17.88
C ALA A 54 -5.76 15.27 -16.66
N ALA A 55 -7.02 14.90 -16.40
CA ALA A 55 -7.82 15.27 -15.24
C ALA A 55 -8.55 14.06 -14.66
N PRO A 56 -9.00 14.09 -13.39
CA PRO A 56 -9.81 13.01 -12.80
C PRO A 56 -11.14 12.75 -13.49
N LEU A 57 -11.81 13.81 -13.93
CA LEU A 57 -13.06 13.74 -14.69
C LEU A 57 -12.77 13.74 -16.20
N PRO A 58 -13.55 13.01 -17.01
CA PRO A 58 -13.42 12.99 -18.46
C PRO A 58 -13.55 14.37 -19.12
N GLY A 59 -12.92 14.56 -20.28
CA GLY A 59 -13.05 15.75 -21.12
C GLY A 59 -11.81 16.64 -21.22
N LEU A 60 -10.69 16.29 -20.55
CA LEU A 60 -9.37 16.84 -20.84
C LEU A 60 -8.48 15.75 -21.41
N GLU A 61 -8.86 15.28 -22.57
CA GLU A 61 -8.08 14.35 -23.36
C GLU A 61 -6.97 15.10 -24.11
N LEU A 62 -5.73 14.88 -23.70
CA LEU A 62 -4.56 15.47 -24.36
C LEU A 62 -3.74 14.37 -25.02
N PRO A 63 -3.29 14.57 -26.27
CA PRO A 63 -2.22 13.77 -26.85
C PRO A 63 -1.01 13.75 -25.90
N ARG A 64 -0.34 12.62 -25.76
CA ARG A 64 0.78 12.45 -24.84
C ARG A 64 1.88 13.51 -25.02
N ASP A 65 2.14 13.94 -26.25
CA ASP A 65 3.10 14.99 -26.61
C ASP A 65 2.74 16.38 -26.09
N GLN A 66 1.48 16.62 -25.73
CA GLN A 66 1.00 17.89 -25.13
C GLN A 66 1.02 17.90 -23.60
N VAL A 67 1.27 16.74 -22.93
CA VAL A 67 1.29 16.67 -21.46
C VAL A 67 2.70 17.00 -20.95
N PRO A 68 2.88 18.03 -20.09
CA PRO A 68 4.19 18.46 -19.62
C PRO A 68 4.70 17.64 -18.41
N GLY A 69 4.82 16.31 -18.56
CA GLY A 69 5.29 15.40 -17.52
C GLY A 69 5.55 13.99 -18.04
N ASN A 70 6.25 13.18 -17.26
CA ASN A 70 6.53 11.77 -17.59
C ASN A 70 5.35 10.86 -17.23
N VAL A 71 4.22 11.03 -17.90
CA VAL A 71 3.02 10.23 -17.67
C VAL A 71 3.23 8.79 -18.16
N GLN A 72 2.80 7.84 -17.35
CA GLN A 72 2.82 6.41 -17.65
C GLN A 72 1.38 5.88 -17.71
N THR A 73 1.09 5.05 -18.69
CA THR A 73 -0.22 4.43 -18.88
C THR A 73 -0.09 2.93 -19.05
N ALA A 74 -1.11 2.19 -18.63
CA ALA A 74 -1.24 0.77 -18.90
C ALA A 74 -2.73 0.44 -19.13
N THR A 75 -2.98 -0.55 -19.98
CA THR A 75 -4.30 -1.06 -20.32
C THR A 75 -4.61 -2.36 -19.56
N ASP A 76 -5.87 -2.80 -19.62
CA ASP A 76 -6.26 -4.13 -19.13
C ASP A 76 -5.47 -5.26 -19.83
N ALA A 77 -5.18 -5.12 -21.13
CA ALA A 77 -4.38 -6.08 -21.88
C ALA A 77 -2.94 -6.19 -21.34
N ASP A 78 -2.32 -5.09 -20.91
CA ASP A 78 -1.01 -5.09 -20.28
C ASP A 78 -1.06 -5.80 -18.90
N MET A 79 -2.09 -5.50 -18.10
CA MET A 79 -2.32 -6.13 -16.80
C MET A 79 -2.61 -7.64 -16.92
N GLU A 80 -3.39 -8.04 -17.91
CA GLU A 80 -3.69 -9.44 -18.17
C GLU A 80 -2.49 -10.24 -18.63
N ARG A 81 -1.61 -9.66 -19.43
CA ARG A 81 -0.41 -10.32 -19.96
C ARG A 81 0.56 -10.75 -18.86
N MET A 82 0.62 -9.98 -17.78
CA MET A 82 1.50 -10.28 -16.64
C MET A 82 0.87 -11.23 -15.61
N HIS A 83 -0.41 -11.58 -15.72
CA HIS A 83 -1.16 -12.39 -14.73
C HIS A 83 -0.91 -11.97 -13.28
N ALA A 84 -0.75 -10.68 -13.05
CA ALA A 84 -0.54 -10.15 -11.71
C ALA A 84 -1.79 -10.43 -10.84
N PRO A 85 -1.64 -10.88 -9.59
CA PRO A 85 -2.78 -11.19 -8.73
C PRO A 85 -3.63 -9.94 -8.41
N ASP A 86 -3.00 -8.80 -8.31
CA ASP A 86 -3.59 -7.52 -7.95
C ASP A 86 -2.94 -6.35 -8.71
N LEU A 87 -3.48 -5.14 -8.53
CA LEU A 87 -3.01 -3.93 -9.21
C LEU A 87 -1.62 -3.50 -8.73
N THR A 88 -1.32 -3.66 -7.45
CA THR A 88 -0.05 -3.20 -6.86
C THR A 88 1.13 -4.06 -7.32
N ASN A 89 0.91 -5.36 -7.47
CA ASN A 89 1.87 -6.29 -8.05
C ASN A 89 2.17 -5.92 -9.52
N PHE A 90 1.12 -5.63 -10.32
CA PHE A 90 1.32 -5.14 -11.67
C PHE A 90 2.17 -3.86 -11.71
N MET A 91 1.79 -2.84 -10.93
CA MET A 91 2.51 -1.55 -10.91
C MET A 91 3.97 -1.72 -10.48
N SER A 92 4.24 -2.55 -9.48
CA SER A 92 5.59 -2.79 -8.97
C SER A 92 6.50 -3.50 -9.98
N ARG A 93 5.94 -4.28 -10.90
CA ARG A 93 6.67 -5.01 -11.95
C ARG A 93 6.79 -4.21 -13.27
N ALA A 94 5.75 -3.47 -13.65
CA ALA A 94 5.64 -2.83 -14.97
C ALA A 94 5.99 -1.34 -14.98
N MET A 95 5.62 -0.58 -13.94
CA MET A 95 5.71 0.89 -13.99
C MET A 95 7.04 1.42 -13.46
N GLY A 96 7.63 2.38 -14.17
CA GLY A 96 8.88 3.04 -13.78
C GLY A 96 8.71 3.83 -12.47
N SER A 97 9.75 3.85 -11.62
CA SER A 97 9.79 4.53 -10.32
C SER A 97 8.75 4.08 -9.28
N VAL A 98 7.96 3.04 -9.57
CA VAL A 98 7.03 2.45 -8.62
C VAL A 98 7.71 1.29 -7.90
N THR A 99 7.68 1.28 -6.58
CA THR A 99 8.14 0.18 -5.72
C THR A 99 7.08 -0.15 -4.70
N VAL A 100 7.16 -1.32 -4.09
CA VAL A 100 6.28 -1.72 -2.98
C VAL A 100 7.12 -2.10 -1.77
N ASN A 101 6.60 -1.76 -0.59
CA ASN A 101 7.09 -2.25 0.69
C ASN A 101 5.98 -3.11 1.31
N GLU A 102 6.29 -4.36 1.60
CA GLU A 102 5.33 -5.32 2.18
C GLU A 102 5.39 -5.26 3.72
N THR A 103 5.21 -4.06 4.30
CA THR A 103 5.33 -3.82 5.75
C THR A 103 4.38 -4.67 6.57
N GLN A 104 3.14 -4.86 6.12
CA GLN A 104 2.16 -5.75 6.75
C GLN A 104 2.35 -7.22 6.35
N ALA A 105 3.21 -7.53 5.38
CA ALA A 105 3.45 -8.87 4.85
C ALA A 105 2.20 -9.59 4.32
N ASN A 106 1.21 -8.83 3.84
CA ASN A 106 0.07 -9.32 3.09
C ASN A 106 0.12 -8.78 1.64
N PRO A 107 -0.04 -9.62 0.60
CA PRO A 107 0.12 -9.20 -0.79
C PRO A 107 -0.92 -8.17 -1.26
N PHE A 108 -2.08 -8.06 -0.58
CA PHE A 108 -3.15 -7.12 -0.91
C PHE A 108 -3.08 -5.81 -0.11
N GLN A 109 -2.10 -5.68 0.78
CA GLN A 109 -1.93 -4.52 1.66
C GLN A 109 -0.51 -3.90 1.60
N PRO A 110 0.15 -3.81 0.43
CA PRO A 110 1.47 -3.20 0.36
C PRO A 110 1.40 -1.68 0.38
N ASP A 111 2.49 -1.06 0.83
CA ASP A 111 2.75 0.36 0.60
C ASP A 111 3.26 0.54 -0.83
N VAL A 112 2.54 1.29 -1.64
CA VAL A 112 2.96 1.66 -3.00
C VAL A 112 3.73 2.97 -2.95
N ASN A 113 4.97 2.97 -3.42
CA ASN A 113 5.83 4.15 -3.48
C ASN A 113 6.06 4.57 -4.93
N TYR A 114 5.93 5.86 -5.20
CA TYR A 114 6.30 6.48 -6.46
C TYR A 114 7.12 7.73 -6.21
N ARG A 115 8.34 7.79 -6.75
CA ARG A 115 9.29 8.90 -6.53
C ARG A 115 9.53 9.23 -5.04
N GLY A 116 9.37 8.25 -4.14
CA GLY A 116 9.51 8.41 -2.70
C GLY A 116 8.29 9.02 -1.99
N PHE A 117 7.14 9.10 -2.65
CA PHE A 117 5.84 9.38 -2.04
C PHE A 117 5.01 8.10 -1.97
N THR A 118 4.20 7.96 -0.95
CA THR A 118 3.53 6.70 -0.62
C THR A 118 2.02 6.80 -0.74
N ALA A 119 1.39 5.69 -1.15
CA ALA A 119 -0.01 5.36 -0.93
C ALA A 119 -0.08 4.01 -0.21
N SER A 120 -0.51 4.02 1.04
CA SER A 120 -0.49 2.88 1.96
C SER A 120 -1.88 2.62 2.53
N PRO A 121 -2.26 1.36 2.79
CA PRO A 121 -3.43 1.03 3.59
C PRO A 121 -3.20 1.23 5.09
N LEU A 122 -1.94 1.36 5.53
CA LEU A 122 -1.57 1.45 6.93
C LEU A 122 -1.75 2.89 7.46
N LEU A 123 -2.52 3.04 8.52
CA LEU A 123 -2.59 4.29 9.29
C LEU A 123 -1.20 4.63 9.85
N GLY A 124 -0.89 5.92 9.94
CA GLY A 124 0.43 6.36 10.43
C GLY A 124 1.54 6.41 9.38
N THR A 125 1.33 5.86 8.18
CA THR A 125 2.27 6.03 7.08
C THR A 125 2.05 7.39 6.40
N PRO A 126 3.09 8.25 6.25
CA PRO A 126 2.95 9.53 5.55
C PRO A 126 2.51 9.33 4.10
N GLN A 127 1.30 9.79 3.78
CA GLN A 127 0.71 9.66 2.45
C GLN A 127 1.11 10.81 1.54
N GLY A 128 1.23 10.59 0.24
CA GLY A 128 1.62 11.62 -0.72
C GLY A 128 1.19 11.36 -2.17
N LEU A 129 0.51 10.23 -2.41
CA LEU A 129 -0.08 9.87 -3.70
C LEU A 129 -1.60 9.88 -3.62
N SER A 130 -2.25 10.42 -4.63
CA SER A 130 -3.70 10.36 -4.77
C SER A 130 -4.11 9.27 -5.75
N VAL A 131 -5.12 8.49 -5.40
CA VAL A 131 -5.67 7.41 -6.24
C VAL A 131 -7.11 7.73 -6.56
N PHE A 132 -7.48 7.63 -7.84
CA PHE A 132 -8.82 7.91 -8.34
C PHE A 132 -9.39 6.71 -9.09
N LEU A 133 -10.71 6.49 -8.97
CA LEU A 133 -11.47 5.52 -9.75
C LEU A 133 -12.66 6.24 -10.41
N ASP A 134 -12.70 6.27 -11.73
CA ASP A 134 -13.73 7.00 -12.49
C ASP A 134 -13.99 8.44 -11.95
N GLY A 135 -12.93 9.17 -11.65
CA GLY A 135 -12.99 10.54 -11.13
C GLY A 135 -13.22 10.68 -9.62
N VAL A 136 -13.50 9.60 -8.90
CA VAL A 136 -13.68 9.62 -7.43
C VAL A 136 -12.37 9.30 -6.73
N ARG A 137 -11.96 10.12 -5.79
CA ARG A 137 -10.76 9.89 -4.99
C ARG A 137 -10.95 8.70 -4.04
N LEU A 138 -10.05 7.70 -4.10
CA LEU A 138 -10.12 6.49 -3.28
C LEU A 138 -9.46 6.62 -1.92
N ASN A 139 -8.50 7.54 -1.74
CA ASN A 139 -7.90 7.77 -0.44
C ASN A 139 -8.98 8.05 0.61
N GLN A 140 -8.84 7.42 1.77
CA GLN A 140 -9.83 7.48 2.84
C GLN A 140 -9.53 8.66 3.77
N PRO A 141 -10.47 9.58 4.03
CA PRO A 141 -10.20 10.84 4.72
C PRO A 141 -9.65 10.72 6.14
N PHE A 142 -9.86 9.60 6.84
CA PHE A 142 -9.39 9.42 8.21
C PHE A 142 -7.87 9.45 8.34
N GLY A 143 -7.14 8.76 7.48
CA GLY A 143 -5.68 8.73 7.48
C GLY A 143 -5.08 8.93 6.09
N ASP A 144 -5.89 9.34 5.13
CA ASP A 144 -5.52 9.44 3.69
C ASP A 144 -5.06 8.11 3.07
N VAL A 145 -5.37 6.99 3.72
CA VAL A 145 -4.95 5.64 3.34
C VAL A 145 -5.65 5.13 2.09
N VAL A 146 -5.01 4.18 1.40
CA VAL A 146 -5.55 3.52 0.21
C VAL A 146 -5.62 2.02 0.46
N SER A 147 -6.83 1.48 0.63
CA SER A 147 -7.06 0.03 0.72
C SER A 147 -7.19 -0.55 -0.68
N TRP A 148 -6.14 -1.22 -1.15
CA TRP A 148 -6.03 -1.73 -2.52
C TRP A 148 -6.96 -2.91 -2.82
N ASP A 149 -7.45 -3.56 -1.78
CA ASP A 149 -8.33 -4.72 -1.80
C ASP A 149 -9.83 -4.38 -2.01
N LEU A 150 -10.22 -3.10 -2.05
CA LEU A 150 -11.64 -2.72 -2.06
C LEU A 150 -12.34 -2.75 -3.43
N PHE A 151 -11.61 -3.00 -4.50
CA PHE A 151 -12.19 -3.12 -5.84
C PHE A 151 -11.46 -4.20 -6.66
N PRO A 152 -12.17 -4.96 -7.52
CA PRO A 152 -11.55 -6.02 -8.29
C PRO A 152 -10.67 -5.46 -9.40
N ARG A 153 -9.44 -5.98 -9.54
CA ARG A 153 -8.51 -5.61 -10.62
C ARG A 153 -9.13 -5.76 -12.01
N ASN A 154 -9.91 -6.82 -12.22
CA ASN A 154 -10.54 -7.10 -13.50
C ASN A 154 -11.65 -6.10 -13.90
N ALA A 155 -12.08 -5.22 -12.97
CA ALA A 155 -12.94 -4.10 -13.33
C ALA A 155 -12.18 -2.94 -14.01
N ILE A 156 -10.85 -2.91 -13.96
CA ILE A 156 -10.04 -1.80 -14.47
C ILE A 156 -9.74 -2.00 -15.95
N SER A 157 -10.05 -1.00 -16.77
CA SER A 157 -9.76 -0.94 -18.22
C SER A 157 -8.40 -0.30 -18.49
N SER A 158 -8.05 0.73 -17.71
CA SER A 158 -6.79 1.43 -17.85
C SER A 158 -6.37 2.10 -16.55
N LEU A 159 -5.08 2.33 -16.45
CA LEU A 159 -4.51 3.15 -15.39
C LEU A 159 -3.54 4.18 -15.99
N THR A 160 -3.54 5.37 -15.40
CA THR A 160 -2.67 6.47 -15.76
C THR A 160 -1.99 6.99 -14.50
N LEU A 161 -0.65 6.98 -14.48
CA LEU A 161 0.15 7.56 -13.41
C LEU A 161 0.67 8.92 -13.87
N VAL A 162 0.16 9.98 -13.26
CA VAL A 162 0.52 11.39 -13.55
C VAL A 162 1.51 11.85 -12.49
N PRO A 163 2.72 12.25 -12.87
CA PRO A 163 3.74 12.66 -11.91
C PRO A 163 3.52 14.06 -11.37
N GLY A 164 4.15 14.32 -10.20
CA GLY A 164 4.19 15.63 -9.57
C GLY A 164 2.88 16.05 -8.92
N SER A 165 2.88 17.27 -8.42
CA SER A 165 1.75 17.84 -7.69
C SER A 165 0.74 18.50 -8.64
N ASN A 166 0.21 17.73 -9.59
CA ASN A 166 -0.74 18.27 -10.58
C ASN A 166 -2.03 18.76 -9.89
N PRO A 167 -2.34 20.06 -9.93
CA PRO A 167 -3.46 20.65 -9.21
C PRO A 167 -4.85 20.16 -9.67
N LEU A 168 -4.98 19.64 -10.90
CA LEU A 168 -6.25 19.08 -11.39
C LEU A 168 -6.68 17.86 -10.58
N PHE A 169 -5.73 17.04 -10.11
CA PHE A 169 -6.01 15.86 -9.28
C PHE A 169 -6.33 16.20 -7.81
N GLY A 170 -6.11 17.42 -7.39
CA GLY A 170 -6.66 17.96 -6.16
C GLY A 170 -5.97 17.58 -4.87
N LEU A 171 -6.80 17.10 -3.91
CA LEU A 171 -6.41 16.92 -2.52
C LEU A 171 -5.20 16.00 -2.34
N ASN A 172 -4.26 16.48 -1.50
CA ASN A 172 -3.12 15.67 -1.00
C ASN A 172 -2.26 15.03 -2.09
N THR A 173 -2.28 15.56 -3.32
CA THR A 173 -1.43 15.11 -4.42
C THR A 173 -0.07 15.79 -4.31
N LEU A 174 0.91 15.13 -3.68
CA LEU A 174 2.26 15.66 -3.49
C LEU A 174 3.24 15.11 -4.53
N GLY A 175 3.28 13.79 -4.71
CA GLY A 175 4.23 13.09 -5.59
C GLY A 175 3.66 12.64 -6.92
N GLY A 176 2.35 12.47 -7.00
CA GLY A 176 1.66 12.01 -8.19
C GLY A 176 0.22 11.59 -7.94
N ALA A 177 -0.49 11.34 -9.03
CA ALA A 177 -1.84 10.80 -9.01
C ALA A 177 -1.93 9.54 -9.87
N LEU A 178 -2.61 8.51 -9.36
CA LEU A 178 -2.99 7.32 -10.08
C LEU A 178 -4.47 7.44 -10.44
N SER A 179 -4.79 7.50 -11.73
CA SER A 179 -6.15 7.51 -12.25
C SER A 179 -6.50 6.16 -12.85
N LEU A 180 -7.51 5.52 -12.30
CA LEU A 180 -8.05 4.22 -12.73
C LEU A 180 -9.38 4.46 -13.45
N GLN A 181 -9.53 3.88 -14.62
CA GLN A 181 -10.79 3.84 -15.37
C GLN A 181 -11.35 2.44 -15.34
N THR A 182 -12.65 2.31 -15.12
CA THR A 182 -13.30 1.01 -15.12
C THR A 182 -13.80 0.62 -16.51
N LYS A 183 -13.92 -0.69 -16.73
CA LYS A 183 -14.53 -1.27 -17.93
C LYS A 183 -16.01 -0.88 -18.04
N ASP A 184 -16.51 -0.87 -19.27
CA ASP A 184 -17.93 -0.66 -19.60
C ASP A 184 -18.42 -1.68 -20.64
N GLY A 185 -19.73 -1.75 -20.85
CA GLY A 185 -20.33 -2.70 -21.78
C GLY A 185 -20.17 -2.35 -23.25
N ILE A 186 -19.70 -1.14 -23.59
CA ILE A 186 -19.50 -0.71 -24.97
C ILE A 186 -18.13 -1.17 -25.45
N HIS A 187 -17.09 -0.95 -24.65
CA HIS A 187 -15.70 -1.26 -25.01
C HIS A 187 -15.31 -2.70 -24.60
N ASN A 188 -16.03 -3.30 -23.64
CA ASN A 188 -15.75 -4.64 -23.12
C ASN A 188 -16.98 -5.57 -23.25
N PRO A 189 -17.53 -5.74 -24.46
CA PRO A 189 -18.67 -6.67 -24.66
C PRO A 189 -18.20 -8.13 -24.60
N GLY A 190 -19.09 -9.01 -24.18
CA GLY A 190 -18.83 -10.45 -24.09
C GLY A 190 -18.81 -10.97 -22.65
N THR A 191 -18.39 -12.21 -22.50
CA THR A 191 -18.33 -12.88 -21.19
C THR A 191 -17.00 -13.61 -21.03
N MET A 192 -16.36 -13.47 -19.87
CA MET A 192 -15.17 -14.20 -19.51
C MET A 192 -15.38 -14.91 -18.18
N VAL A 193 -14.86 -16.12 -18.06
CA VAL A 193 -14.76 -16.85 -16.79
C VAL A 193 -13.33 -17.36 -16.67
N GLU A 194 -12.74 -17.21 -15.51
CA GLU A 194 -11.41 -17.70 -15.19
C GLU A 194 -11.43 -18.41 -13.84
N ILE A 195 -10.71 -19.51 -13.77
CA ILE A 195 -10.39 -20.22 -12.52
C ILE A 195 -8.88 -20.41 -12.44
N LEU A 196 -8.34 -20.34 -11.25
CA LEU A 196 -6.93 -20.58 -11.00
C LEU A 196 -6.71 -21.39 -9.73
N GLY A 197 -5.57 -22.09 -9.68
CA GLY A 197 -5.11 -22.81 -8.51
C GLY A 197 -3.59 -22.85 -8.46
N GLY A 198 -3.00 -22.89 -7.27
CA GLY A 198 -1.56 -22.81 -7.11
C GLY A 198 -1.03 -23.24 -5.76
N GLN A 199 0.21 -22.88 -5.51
CA GLN A 199 0.88 -23.16 -4.23
C GLN A 199 0.23 -22.35 -3.09
N TYR A 200 0.48 -22.77 -1.87
CA TYR A 200 -0.01 -22.15 -0.64
C TYR A 200 -1.55 -22.07 -0.56
N GLY A 201 -2.23 -23.13 -0.98
CA GLY A 201 -3.70 -23.20 -0.96
C GLY A 201 -4.41 -22.23 -1.93
N ARG A 202 -3.66 -21.55 -2.80
CA ARG A 202 -4.19 -20.53 -3.70
C ARG A 202 -5.25 -21.09 -4.62
N VAL A 203 -6.46 -20.54 -4.56
CA VAL A 203 -7.57 -20.81 -5.47
C VAL A 203 -8.28 -19.49 -5.77
N GLY A 204 -8.73 -19.33 -7.01
CA GLY A 204 -9.45 -18.14 -7.43
C GLY A 204 -10.43 -18.42 -8.53
N ALA A 205 -11.52 -17.66 -8.54
CA ALA A 205 -12.50 -17.64 -9.59
C ALA A 205 -12.91 -16.20 -9.89
N GLN A 206 -12.94 -15.84 -11.15
CA GLN A 206 -13.40 -14.52 -11.59
C GLN A 206 -14.28 -14.66 -12.83
N PHE A 207 -15.21 -13.73 -12.96
CA PHE A 207 -16.03 -13.61 -14.15
C PHE A 207 -16.17 -12.14 -14.53
N GLU A 208 -16.39 -11.89 -15.79
CA GLU A 208 -16.83 -10.59 -16.30
C GLU A 208 -17.83 -10.81 -17.42
N THR A 209 -18.79 -9.91 -17.52
CA THR A 209 -19.76 -9.92 -18.61
C THR A 209 -20.22 -8.50 -18.88
N GLY A 210 -20.30 -8.14 -20.15
CA GLY A 210 -20.70 -6.81 -20.59
C GLY A 210 -21.42 -6.84 -21.93
N GLY A 211 -22.14 -5.77 -22.20
CA GLY A 211 -22.86 -5.61 -23.43
C GLY A 211 -23.50 -4.23 -23.58
N HIS A 212 -23.97 -3.96 -24.77
CA HIS A 212 -24.72 -2.75 -25.08
C HIS A 212 -25.83 -2.99 -26.09
N SER A 213 -26.76 -2.08 -26.14
CA SER A 213 -27.88 -2.09 -27.09
C SER A 213 -27.77 -0.87 -27.98
N GLU A 214 -27.55 -1.10 -29.28
CA GLU A 214 -27.48 -0.03 -30.29
C GLU A 214 -28.81 0.71 -30.43
N SER A 215 -29.94 0.02 -30.20
CA SER A 215 -31.27 0.58 -30.42
C SER A 215 -31.69 1.63 -29.41
N ASN A 216 -31.20 1.53 -28.16
CA ASN A 216 -31.57 2.45 -27.09
C ASN A 216 -30.36 3.05 -26.36
N GLY A 217 -29.12 2.69 -26.75
CA GLY A 217 -27.89 3.21 -26.16
C GLY A 217 -27.57 2.70 -24.75
N MET A 218 -28.33 1.75 -24.23
CA MET A 218 -28.09 1.17 -22.91
C MET A 218 -26.86 0.27 -22.95
N HIS A 219 -25.99 0.36 -21.94
CA HIS A 219 -24.85 -0.50 -21.79
C HIS A 219 -24.68 -0.94 -20.33
N TRP A 220 -24.02 -2.08 -20.15
CA TRP A 220 -23.82 -2.65 -18.83
C TRP A 220 -22.57 -3.50 -18.79
N TYR A 221 -21.93 -3.54 -17.61
CA TYR A 221 -20.77 -4.37 -17.33
C TYR A 221 -20.83 -4.85 -15.88
N VAL A 222 -20.55 -6.14 -15.66
CA VAL A 222 -20.52 -6.74 -14.32
C VAL A 222 -19.32 -7.66 -14.23
N THR A 223 -18.59 -7.58 -13.13
CA THR A 223 -17.46 -8.48 -12.85
C THR A 223 -17.41 -8.82 -11.37
N GLY A 224 -16.96 -10.02 -11.07
CA GLY A 224 -16.75 -10.49 -9.70
C GLY A 224 -15.47 -11.30 -9.57
N ASN A 225 -14.92 -11.28 -8.37
CA ASN A 225 -13.73 -12.01 -7.99
C ASN A 225 -13.94 -12.68 -6.63
N ALA A 226 -13.62 -13.97 -6.54
CA ALA A 226 -13.51 -14.71 -5.29
C ALA A 226 -12.12 -15.37 -5.26
N TYR A 227 -11.35 -15.10 -4.23
CA TYR A 227 -9.97 -15.56 -4.10
C TYR A 227 -9.69 -15.99 -2.67
N HIS A 228 -8.94 -17.06 -2.52
CA HIS A 228 -8.44 -17.58 -1.26
C HIS A 228 -6.99 -18.05 -1.40
N GLU A 229 -6.19 -17.82 -0.38
CA GLU A 229 -4.89 -18.49 -0.18
C GLU A 229 -4.62 -18.68 1.30
N ASP A 230 -3.92 -19.79 1.65
CA ASP A 230 -3.44 -20.02 3.02
C ASP A 230 -2.26 -19.08 3.38
N GLY A 231 -1.67 -18.46 2.35
CA GLY A 231 -0.44 -17.65 2.47
C GLY A 231 0.83 -18.49 2.56
N TRP A 232 1.95 -17.91 2.17
CA TRP A 232 3.25 -18.59 2.21
C TRP A 232 3.93 -18.49 3.59
N ARG A 233 3.51 -17.54 4.43
CA ARG A 233 3.95 -17.44 5.83
C ARG A 233 3.02 -18.23 6.74
N THR A 234 3.52 -18.55 7.93
CA THR A 234 2.73 -19.20 8.98
C THR A 234 1.50 -18.38 9.31
N ALA A 235 0.31 -18.99 9.35
CA ALA A 235 -0.97 -18.38 9.73
C ALA A 235 -1.24 -17.03 9.04
N SER A 236 -1.10 -16.96 7.71
CA SER A 236 -1.27 -15.71 6.94
C SER A 236 -2.28 -15.87 5.77
N PRO A 237 -3.52 -16.33 6.04
CA PRO A 237 -4.53 -16.51 5.00
C PRO A 237 -5.03 -15.17 4.45
N SER A 238 -5.58 -15.22 3.24
CA SER A 238 -6.27 -14.10 2.59
C SER A 238 -7.50 -14.58 1.87
N ASP A 239 -8.64 -13.96 2.16
CA ASP A 239 -9.93 -14.18 1.51
C ASP A 239 -10.45 -12.87 0.90
N LEU A 240 -10.72 -12.86 -0.41
CA LEU A 240 -11.29 -11.70 -1.09
C LEU A 240 -12.59 -12.09 -1.79
N ARG A 241 -13.61 -11.25 -1.62
CA ARG A 241 -14.89 -11.32 -2.34
C ARG A 241 -15.24 -9.92 -2.81
N GLN A 242 -15.21 -9.73 -4.11
CA GLN A 242 -15.37 -8.44 -4.72
C GLN A 242 -16.36 -8.53 -5.88
N LEU A 243 -17.20 -7.51 -6.01
CA LEU A 243 -18.15 -7.36 -7.11
C LEU A 243 -18.10 -5.93 -7.61
N PHE A 244 -18.13 -5.75 -8.92
CA PHE A 244 -18.28 -4.45 -9.57
C PHE A 244 -19.38 -4.55 -10.63
N ALA A 245 -20.23 -3.53 -10.71
CA ALA A 245 -21.24 -3.39 -11.74
C ALA A 245 -21.32 -1.95 -12.22
N LYS A 246 -21.48 -1.76 -13.52
CA LYS A 246 -21.73 -0.46 -14.16
C LYS A 246 -22.91 -0.61 -15.13
N VAL A 247 -23.85 0.30 -15.07
CA VAL A 247 -24.94 0.40 -16.04
C VAL A 247 -25.01 1.85 -16.52
N GLY A 248 -25.19 2.06 -17.80
CA GLY A 248 -25.23 3.39 -18.37
C GLY A 248 -26.16 3.51 -19.56
N GLN A 249 -26.40 4.74 -19.92
CA GLN A 249 -27.22 5.16 -21.04
C GLN A 249 -26.45 6.15 -21.88
N ARG A 250 -26.04 5.73 -23.07
CA ARG A 250 -25.46 6.63 -24.08
C ARG A 250 -26.57 7.27 -24.90
N THR A 251 -26.48 8.55 -25.08
CA THR A 251 -27.34 9.35 -25.96
C THR A 251 -26.49 9.95 -27.09
N GLY A 252 -27.14 10.61 -28.07
CA GLY A 252 -26.38 11.29 -29.12
C GLY A 252 -25.42 12.38 -28.61
N ASN A 253 -25.70 12.93 -27.43
CA ASN A 253 -24.93 14.04 -26.87
C ASN A 253 -24.08 13.66 -25.65
N GLY A 254 -24.12 12.41 -25.18
CA GLY A 254 -23.32 12.06 -24.01
C GLY A 254 -23.66 10.71 -23.40
N ASP A 255 -23.16 10.49 -22.21
CA ASP A 255 -23.32 9.27 -21.43
C ASP A 255 -23.69 9.60 -19.98
N VAL A 256 -24.55 8.79 -19.37
CA VAL A 256 -24.81 8.79 -17.92
C VAL A 256 -24.68 7.36 -17.44
N SER A 257 -23.86 7.13 -16.42
CA SER A 257 -23.62 5.79 -15.86
C SER A 257 -23.67 5.77 -14.35
N LEU A 258 -24.14 4.66 -13.80
CA LEU A 258 -24.10 4.34 -12.37
C LEU A 258 -23.19 3.13 -12.17
N SER A 259 -22.15 3.31 -11.37
CA SER A 259 -21.23 2.24 -10.95
C SER A 259 -21.47 1.87 -9.49
N MET A 260 -21.31 0.58 -9.19
CA MET A 260 -21.35 0.02 -7.83
C MET A 260 -20.16 -0.92 -7.64
N ALA A 261 -19.45 -0.80 -6.52
CA ALA A 261 -18.49 -1.81 -6.07
C ALA A 261 -18.84 -2.29 -4.67
N LEU A 262 -18.68 -3.59 -4.43
CA LEU A 262 -18.83 -4.26 -3.14
C LEU A 262 -17.56 -5.04 -2.84
N ALA A 263 -17.09 -5.00 -1.60
CA ALA A 263 -16.00 -5.82 -1.11
C ALA A 263 -16.32 -6.35 0.29
N ASP A 264 -15.94 -7.61 0.53
CA ASP A 264 -15.96 -8.28 1.86
C ASP A 264 -14.71 -9.16 1.92
N ASN A 265 -13.65 -8.66 2.55
CA ASN A 265 -12.31 -9.24 2.54
C ASN A 265 -11.83 -9.50 3.96
N ASP A 266 -11.09 -10.60 4.14
CA ASP A 266 -10.41 -10.98 5.37
C ASP A 266 -8.94 -11.25 5.03
N LEU A 267 -8.05 -10.43 5.57
CA LEU A 267 -6.64 -10.41 5.21
C LEU A 267 -5.79 -10.56 6.48
N THR A 268 -4.87 -11.53 6.48
CA THR A 268 -3.90 -11.68 7.56
C THR A 268 -2.50 -11.34 7.07
N GLY A 269 -1.85 -10.41 7.75
CA GLY A 269 -0.51 -9.94 7.43
C GLY A 269 0.34 -9.79 8.68
N ASN A 270 1.04 -10.85 9.09
CA ASN A 270 1.79 -10.94 10.34
C ASN A 270 3.13 -10.17 10.33
N GLY A 271 3.17 -9.01 9.73
CA GLY A 271 4.22 -8.00 9.84
C GLY A 271 5.67 -8.44 9.60
N SER A 272 6.58 -7.68 10.17
CA SER A 272 8.03 -7.94 10.08
C SER A 272 8.47 -9.05 11.05
N GLN A 273 9.63 -9.67 10.76
CA GLN A 273 10.20 -10.76 11.56
C GLN A 273 11.69 -10.53 11.81
N GLU A 274 12.19 -10.99 12.94
CA GLU A 274 13.60 -10.88 13.30
C GLU A 274 14.52 -11.57 12.29
N ALA A 275 15.66 -10.96 12.00
CA ALA A 275 16.66 -11.47 11.07
C ALA A 275 17.11 -12.91 11.40
N GLY A 276 17.30 -13.23 12.67
CA GLY A 276 17.69 -14.56 13.13
C GLY A 276 16.63 -15.64 12.90
N ALA A 277 15.37 -15.31 13.12
CA ALA A 277 14.25 -16.20 12.85
C ALA A 277 14.09 -16.49 11.35
N LEU A 278 14.20 -15.46 10.49
CA LEU A 278 14.14 -15.61 9.03
C LEU A 278 15.28 -16.44 8.46
N GLN A 279 16.47 -16.43 9.08
CA GLN A 279 17.57 -17.31 8.67
C GLN A 279 17.25 -18.79 8.88
N ARG A 280 16.56 -19.14 9.95
CA ARG A 280 16.14 -20.52 10.27
C ARG A 280 14.93 -20.94 9.42
N ASP A 281 13.90 -20.14 9.45
CA ASP A 281 12.65 -20.36 8.72
C ASP A 281 12.16 -19.08 8.08
N TRP A 282 12.22 -19.05 6.73
CA TRP A 282 11.80 -17.88 5.96
C TRP A 282 10.30 -17.60 6.07
N SER A 283 9.49 -18.62 6.39
CA SER A 283 8.03 -18.51 6.55
C SER A 283 7.61 -18.08 7.96
N SER A 284 8.53 -17.98 8.91
CA SER A 284 8.24 -17.67 10.31
C SER A 284 7.61 -16.30 10.48
N VAL A 285 6.81 -16.15 11.57
CA VAL A 285 6.17 -14.91 11.99
C VAL A 285 6.54 -14.59 13.42
N ARG A 286 6.47 -13.30 13.80
CA ARG A 286 6.86 -12.83 15.13
C ARG A 286 5.75 -13.12 16.14
N THR A 287 4.54 -12.71 15.83
CA THR A 287 3.31 -12.90 16.60
C THR A 287 2.14 -13.19 15.65
N ILE A 288 1.06 -13.72 16.16
CA ILE A 288 -0.21 -13.95 15.49
C ILE A 288 -1.39 -13.73 16.44
N PRO A 289 -2.57 -13.30 15.91
CA PRO A 289 -2.84 -12.91 14.54
C PRO A 289 -2.62 -11.42 14.27
N ASP A 290 -2.51 -11.06 12.98
CA ASP A 290 -2.63 -9.69 12.49
C ASP A 290 -3.68 -9.68 11.38
N GLU A 291 -4.94 -9.53 11.75
CA GLU A 291 -6.10 -9.60 10.86
C GLU A 291 -6.62 -8.22 10.51
N THR A 292 -7.00 -8.04 9.25
CA THR A 292 -7.74 -6.88 8.75
C THR A 292 -8.97 -7.33 7.98
N LYS A 293 -10.16 -6.97 8.45
CA LYS A 293 -11.44 -7.24 7.79
C LYS A 293 -12.01 -5.98 7.19
N ASN A 294 -12.13 -5.95 5.87
CA ASN A 294 -12.62 -4.82 5.10
C ASN A 294 -13.98 -5.12 4.47
N ARG A 295 -14.96 -4.24 4.71
CA ARG A 295 -16.24 -4.24 3.98
C ARG A 295 -16.47 -2.89 3.37
N ALA A 296 -16.82 -2.85 2.10
CA ALA A 296 -17.06 -1.60 1.40
C ALA A 296 -18.27 -1.66 0.47
N LEU A 297 -18.98 -0.54 0.42
CA LEU A 297 -19.92 -0.19 -0.63
C LEU A 297 -19.43 1.11 -1.27
N PHE A 298 -19.32 1.11 -2.59
CA PHE A 298 -19.05 2.28 -3.41
C PHE A 298 -20.16 2.46 -4.45
N LEU A 299 -20.66 3.68 -4.58
CA LEU A 299 -21.62 4.08 -5.62
C LEU A 299 -21.07 5.34 -6.29
N ASN A 300 -21.12 5.39 -7.62
CA ASN A 300 -20.74 6.57 -8.41
C ASN A 300 -21.69 6.77 -9.58
N LEU A 301 -22.41 7.88 -9.57
CA LEU A 301 -23.20 8.37 -10.69
C LEU A 301 -22.34 9.36 -11.48
N ALA A 302 -21.96 9.01 -12.70
CA ALA A 302 -21.11 9.82 -13.56
C ALA A 302 -21.86 10.23 -14.84
N THR A 303 -21.52 11.40 -15.39
CA THR A 303 -22.06 11.87 -16.66
C THR A 303 -21.01 12.62 -17.47
N THR A 304 -21.10 12.48 -18.79
CA THR A 304 -20.38 13.30 -19.77
C THR A 304 -21.37 13.75 -20.83
N GLN A 305 -21.46 15.06 -21.06
CA GLN A 305 -22.42 15.66 -21.99
C GLN A 305 -21.74 16.65 -22.91
N ALA A 306 -21.84 16.48 -24.20
CA ALA A 306 -21.47 17.47 -25.20
C ALA A 306 -22.60 18.51 -25.25
N LEU A 307 -22.35 19.75 -24.82
CA LEU A 307 -23.31 20.86 -24.85
C LEU A 307 -23.27 21.59 -26.20
N SER A 308 -22.13 21.52 -26.87
CA SER A 308 -21.92 21.96 -28.26
C SER A 308 -20.69 21.26 -28.81
N ASP A 309 -20.33 21.48 -30.10
CA ASP A 309 -19.13 20.97 -30.74
C ASP A 309 -17.82 21.37 -30.03
N ARG A 310 -17.84 22.34 -29.13
CA ARG A 310 -16.68 22.91 -28.45
C ARG A 310 -16.79 22.92 -26.95
N LEU A 311 -17.97 22.67 -26.39
CA LEU A 311 -18.20 22.72 -24.95
C LEU A 311 -18.80 21.42 -24.47
N SER A 312 -18.14 20.80 -23.53
CA SER A 312 -18.65 19.63 -22.81
C SER A 312 -18.71 19.87 -21.31
N PHE A 313 -19.59 19.12 -20.67
CA PHE A 313 -19.70 19.03 -19.22
C PHE A 313 -19.46 17.58 -18.79
N SER A 314 -18.62 17.39 -17.77
CA SER A 314 -18.50 16.12 -17.08
C SER A 314 -18.64 16.29 -15.57
N GLY A 315 -19.20 15.28 -14.92
CA GLY A 315 -19.40 15.35 -13.46
C GLY A 315 -19.72 14.01 -12.87
N ASN A 316 -19.57 13.93 -11.56
CA ASN A 316 -19.96 12.77 -10.78
C ASN A 316 -20.55 13.15 -9.42
N ALA A 317 -21.32 12.21 -8.85
CA ALA A 317 -21.75 12.22 -7.47
C ALA A 317 -21.53 10.84 -6.89
N TYR A 318 -20.86 10.75 -5.74
CA TYR A 318 -20.48 9.48 -5.16
C TYR A 318 -20.87 9.32 -3.69
N TYR A 319 -20.99 8.06 -3.30
CA TYR A 319 -21.13 7.64 -1.90
C TYR A 319 -20.28 6.39 -1.64
N ARG A 320 -19.55 6.38 -0.50
CA ARG A 320 -18.84 5.22 0.00
C ARG A 320 -19.17 4.97 1.46
N ASP A 321 -19.40 3.73 1.85
CA ASP A 321 -19.45 3.25 3.25
C ASP A 321 -18.37 2.18 3.40
N ILE A 322 -17.34 2.44 4.19
CA ILE A 322 -16.20 1.55 4.42
C ILE A 322 -16.16 1.21 5.89
N LYS A 323 -16.10 -0.08 6.21
CA LYS A 323 -15.88 -0.58 7.56
C LYS A 323 -14.61 -1.43 7.56
N THR A 324 -13.65 -1.06 8.40
CA THR A 324 -12.41 -1.79 8.64
C THR A 324 -12.34 -2.19 10.11
N ASN A 325 -12.14 -3.47 10.38
CA ASN A 325 -11.84 -3.98 11.71
C ASN A 325 -10.44 -4.59 11.66
N THR A 326 -9.60 -4.29 12.66
CA THR A 326 -8.30 -4.95 12.82
C THR A 326 -8.27 -5.67 14.16
N PHE A 327 -7.54 -6.77 14.20
CA PHE A 327 -7.25 -7.53 15.40
C PHE A 327 -5.78 -7.98 15.31
N ASN A 328 -4.90 -7.29 16.04
CA ASN A 328 -3.46 -7.44 15.91
C ASN A 328 -2.86 -7.87 17.25
N GLY A 329 -2.05 -8.93 17.20
CA GLY A 329 -1.33 -9.45 18.34
C GLY A 329 0.15 -9.08 18.28
N ASP A 330 0.62 -8.34 19.25
CA ASP A 330 1.99 -7.87 19.36
C ASP A 330 2.71 -8.38 20.60
N MET A 331 4.03 -8.36 20.57
CA MET A 331 4.84 -8.47 21.76
C MET A 331 4.72 -7.17 22.57
N ASN A 332 4.42 -7.30 23.86
CA ASN A 332 4.50 -6.18 24.79
C ASN A 332 5.96 -6.05 25.27
N ASP A 333 6.65 -5.05 24.77
CA ASP A 333 8.05 -4.82 25.07
C ASP A 333 8.30 -4.15 26.43
N GLU A 334 7.30 -3.54 27.04
CA GLU A 334 7.35 -3.08 28.44
C GLU A 334 7.67 -4.22 29.44
N SER A 335 7.37 -5.46 29.07
CA SER A 335 7.69 -6.63 29.88
C SER A 335 9.11 -7.17 29.69
N LEU A 336 9.89 -6.63 28.76
CA LEU A 336 11.23 -7.18 28.42
C LEU A 336 12.27 -6.88 29.49
N ASP A 337 12.15 -5.83 30.27
CA ASP A 337 13.04 -5.48 31.34
C ASP A 337 12.66 -6.11 32.71
N GLN A 338 11.55 -6.87 32.77
CA GLN A 338 10.97 -7.45 33.97
C GLN A 338 11.30 -8.94 34.14
N ALA A 339 11.41 -9.39 35.41
CA ALA A 339 11.55 -10.80 35.76
C ALA A 339 10.18 -11.47 35.88
N ILE A 340 9.59 -11.82 34.76
CA ILE A 340 8.23 -12.34 34.63
C ILE A 340 8.12 -13.87 34.75
N TYR A 341 8.99 -14.52 35.46
CA TYR A 341 9.03 -15.98 35.54
C TYR A 341 8.29 -16.55 36.72
N GLN A 342 8.81 -16.36 37.94
CA GLN A 342 8.31 -17.02 39.16
C GLN A 342 7.15 -16.25 39.78
N PRO A 343 5.94 -16.82 39.87
CA PRO A 343 4.84 -16.22 40.62
C PRO A 343 5.16 -16.09 42.13
N ASN A 344 4.81 -14.95 42.73
CA ASN A 344 4.94 -14.71 44.17
C ASN A 344 3.78 -15.36 44.96
N ALA A 345 3.72 -15.19 46.28
CA ALA A 345 2.72 -15.85 47.12
C ALA A 345 1.28 -15.35 46.86
N ALA A 346 1.10 -14.04 46.60
CA ALA A 346 -0.19 -13.45 46.29
C ALA A 346 -0.67 -13.87 44.88
N GLU A 347 0.23 -13.85 43.89
CA GLU A 347 -0.03 -14.33 42.56
C GLU A 347 -0.46 -15.81 42.53
N ARG A 348 0.20 -16.68 43.28
CA ARG A 348 -0.19 -18.09 43.38
C ARG A 348 -1.55 -18.28 44.07
N ALA A 349 -1.87 -17.45 45.06
CA ALA A 349 -3.19 -17.48 45.68
C ALA A 349 -4.30 -17.08 44.71
N ALA A 350 -4.11 -16.01 43.97
CA ALA A 350 -5.07 -15.56 42.94
C ALA A 350 -5.25 -16.62 41.82
N LEU A 351 -4.17 -17.24 41.35
CA LEU A 351 -4.22 -18.33 40.36
C LEU A 351 -5.04 -19.52 40.89
N ALA A 352 -4.82 -19.92 42.18
CA ALA A 352 -5.54 -21.03 42.78
C ALA A 352 -7.03 -20.71 42.99
N GLU A 353 -7.36 -19.49 43.40
CA GLU A 353 -8.74 -19.02 43.59
C GLU A 353 -9.50 -19.01 42.23
N ALA A 354 -8.84 -18.61 41.15
CA ALA A 354 -9.39 -18.63 39.80
C ALA A 354 -9.44 -20.04 39.20
N GLY A 355 -9.02 -21.07 39.89
CA GLY A 355 -9.10 -22.46 39.48
C GLY A 355 -7.91 -22.94 38.60
N TYR A 356 -6.85 -22.15 38.46
CA TYR A 356 -5.64 -22.58 37.77
C TYR A 356 -4.83 -23.57 38.64
N SER A 357 -4.16 -24.50 37.99
CA SER A 357 -3.30 -25.51 38.61
C SER A 357 -2.07 -25.79 37.75
N GLY A 358 -1.03 -26.34 38.36
CA GLY A 358 0.20 -26.68 37.67
C GLY A 358 1.16 -25.48 37.43
N PHE A 359 0.88 -24.35 38.08
CA PHE A 359 1.82 -23.24 38.11
C PHE A 359 3.03 -23.53 39.01
N PRO A 360 4.22 -23.00 38.70
CA PRO A 360 5.44 -23.29 39.46
C PRO A 360 5.41 -22.61 40.83
N THR A 361 6.05 -23.27 41.80
CA THR A 361 6.18 -22.76 43.17
C THR A 361 7.60 -22.31 43.49
N SER A 362 8.58 -22.69 42.66
CA SER A 362 10.00 -22.35 42.80
C SER A 362 10.80 -22.71 41.58
N GLY A 363 11.94 -22.06 41.37
CA GLY A 363 12.96 -22.46 40.38
C GLY A 363 12.72 -21.99 38.96
N GLU A 364 11.71 -21.22 38.68
CA GLU A 364 11.41 -20.68 37.34
C GLU A 364 12.35 -19.52 37.00
N ASN A 365 12.92 -19.55 35.79
CA ASN A 365 13.85 -18.54 35.29
C ASN A 365 13.93 -18.57 33.75
N ALA A 366 14.66 -17.63 33.16
CA ALA A 366 14.82 -17.54 31.72
C ALA A 366 15.32 -18.82 31.01
N GLY A 367 16.18 -19.60 31.70
CA GLY A 367 16.77 -20.81 31.10
C GLY A 367 15.85 -22.02 31.09
N ASN A 368 14.83 -22.08 31.93
CA ASN A 368 13.93 -23.23 32.03
C ASN A 368 12.43 -22.92 31.75
N THR A 369 12.09 -21.65 31.57
CA THR A 369 10.71 -21.19 31.36
C THR A 369 10.63 -20.35 30.08
N PRO A 370 10.80 -20.96 28.90
CA PRO A 370 10.48 -20.26 27.66
C PRO A 370 8.98 -19.96 27.61
N PHE A 371 8.61 -18.77 27.18
CA PHE A 371 7.23 -18.30 27.13
C PHE A 371 6.54 -18.25 28.50
N PRO A 372 7.01 -17.38 29.43
CA PRO A 372 6.43 -17.23 30.76
C PRO A 372 5.01 -16.63 30.67
N LYS A 373 4.07 -17.19 31.49
CA LYS A 373 2.66 -16.79 31.43
C LYS A 373 1.99 -16.61 32.80
N TRP A 374 2.51 -17.29 33.80
CA TRP A 374 1.79 -17.40 35.08
C TRP A 374 1.69 -16.07 35.85
N ARG A 375 2.72 -15.24 35.79
CA ARG A 375 2.68 -13.92 36.39
C ARG A 375 1.75 -12.97 35.62
N CYS A 376 1.71 -13.06 34.28
CA CYS A 376 0.74 -12.33 33.47
C CYS A 376 -0.71 -12.66 33.93
N ILE A 377 -1.05 -13.96 33.93
CA ILE A 377 -2.40 -14.39 34.35
C ILE A 377 -2.74 -13.89 35.76
N ALA A 378 -1.82 -14.05 36.69
CA ALA A 378 -2.04 -13.62 38.08
C ALA A 378 -2.22 -12.11 38.20
N ASN A 379 -1.42 -11.31 37.52
CA ASN A 379 -1.48 -9.85 37.63
C ASN A 379 -2.71 -9.26 36.92
N ILE A 380 -3.21 -9.92 35.85
CA ILE A 380 -4.54 -9.60 35.29
C ILE A 380 -5.65 -9.88 36.30
N LEU A 381 -5.58 -11.00 37.05
CA LEU A 381 -6.59 -11.35 38.06
C LEU A 381 -6.54 -10.39 39.25
N LEU A 382 -5.36 -9.93 39.66
CA LEU A 382 -5.13 -9.02 40.76
C LEU A 382 -5.28 -7.55 40.38
N ASN A 383 -5.31 -7.22 39.11
CA ASN A 383 -5.15 -5.86 38.58
C ASN A 383 -3.89 -5.15 39.10
N ASP A 384 -2.75 -5.84 39.08
CA ASP A 384 -1.48 -5.40 39.69
C ASP A 384 -0.39 -5.34 38.61
N GLU A 385 -0.27 -4.19 37.94
CA GLU A 385 0.72 -3.89 36.90
C GLU A 385 0.84 -4.95 35.78
N PRO A 386 -0.25 -5.34 35.10
CA PRO A 386 -0.23 -6.37 34.09
C PRO A 386 0.69 -6.00 32.94
N ASN A 387 0.87 -4.71 32.64
CA ASN A 387 1.76 -4.22 31.58
C ASN A 387 3.20 -4.72 31.75
N GLU A 388 3.72 -4.71 32.95
CA GLU A 388 5.07 -5.20 33.24
C GLU A 388 5.20 -6.71 33.25
N LYS A 389 4.11 -7.45 33.36
CA LYS A 389 4.14 -8.90 33.59
C LYS A 389 3.62 -9.72 32.41
N CYS A 390 2.91 -9.07 31.45
CA CYS A 390 2.34 -9.69 30.27
C CYS A 390 3.21 -9.41 29.05
N ASN A 391 3.70 -10.44 28.39
CA ASN A 391 4.57 -10.33 27.23
C ASN A 391 3.83 -10.28 25.88
N GLY A 392 2.50 -10.35 25.91
CA GLY A 392 1.65 -10.22 24.74
C GLY A 392 0.61 -9.11 24.93
N LEU A 393 0.27 -8.46 23.82
CA LEU A 393 -0.75 -7.43 23.73
C LEU A 393 -1.60 -7.66 22.49
N VAL A 394 -2.92 -7.53 22.61
CA VAL A 394 -3.85 -7.52 21.48
C VAL A 394 -4.43 -6.13 21.33
N ASN A 395 -4.36 -5.59 20.13
CA ASN A 395 -4.98 -4.33 19.76
C ASN A 395 -6.15 -4.59 18.81
N GLU A 396 -7.34 -4.10 19.17
CA GLU A 396 -8.52 -4.12 18.32
C GLU A 396 -8.88 -2.71 17.86
N THR A 397 -9.14 -2.54 16.58
CA THR A 397 -9.68 -1.28 16.06
C THR A 397 -10.92 -1.50 15.22
N GLN A 398 -11.85 -0.53 15.28
CA GLN A 398 -12.98 -0.46 14.39
C GLN A 398 -13.05 0.92 13.77
N THR A 399 -12.98 0.98 12.45
CA THR A 399 -13.13 2.22 11.68
C THR A 399 -14.35 2.11 10.79
N ARG A 400 -15.24 3.09 10.85
CA ARG A 400 -16.31 3.23 9.87
C ARG A 400 -16.26 4.61 9.24
N GLN A 401 -16.17 4.65 7.92
CA GLN A 401 -16.08 5.88 7.14
C GLN A 401 -17.24 5.96 6.14
N LYS A 402 -17.99 7.05 6.18
CA LYS A 402 -18.98 7.40 5.17
C LYS A 402 -18.51 8.63 4.43
N ASN A 403 -18.18 8.45 3.15
CA ASN A 403 -17.63 9.49 2.30
C ASN A 403 -18.60 9.77 1.17
N TYR A 404 -18.85 11.03 0.86
CA TYR A 404 -19.72 11.43 -0.23
C TYR A 404 -19.27 12.77 -0.80
N GLY A 405 -19.53 12.95 -2.06
CA GLY A 405 -19.13 14.18 -2.73
C GLY A 405 -19.73 14.31 -4.12
N LEU A 406 -19.43 15.42 -4.70
CA LEU A 406 -19.81 15.76 -6.07
C LEU A 406 -18.70 16.58 -6.70
N ALA A 407 -18.46 16.34 -7.99
CA ALA A 407 -17.55 17.13 -8.80
C ALA A 407 -18.15 17.41 -10.17
N GLY A 408 -17.80 18.55 -10.74
CA GLY A 408 -18.22 18.90 -12.08
C GLY A 408 -17.22 19.83 -12.75
N GLN A 409 -17.05 19.65 -14.06
CA GLN A 409 -16.19 20.50 -14.87
C GLN A 409 -16.79 20.77 -16.23
N PHE A 410 -16.48 21.93 -16.78
CA PHE A 410 -16.68 22.30 -18.16
C PHE A 410 -15.35 22.24 -18.89
N SER A 411 -15.34 21.64 -20.08
CA SER A 411 -14.21 21.62 -20.99
C SER A 411 -14.58 22.35 -22.26
N LEU A 412 -13.75 23.33 -22.65
CA LEU A 412 -14.01 24.23 -23.79
C LEU A 412 -12.83 24.24 -24.75
N ASP A 413 -13.07 23.86 -26.00
CA ASP A 413 -12.15 24.08 -27.11
C ASP A 413 -12.42 25.47 -27.72
N ALA A 414 -11.46 26.38 -27.59
CA ALA A 414 -11.57 27.76 -28.04
C ALA A 414 -10.36 28.17 -28.89
N VAL A 415 -10.50 29.25 -29.67
CA VAL A 415 -9.41 29.85 -30.41
C VAL A 415 -9.42 31.37 -30.21
N THR A 416 -8.27 31.93 -29.82
CA THR A 416 -8.06 33.37 -29.69
C THR A 416 -6.91 33.80 -30.59
N GLY A 417 -7.25 34.48 -31.71
CA GLY A 417 -6.28 34.80 -32.75
C GLY A 417 -5.77 33.51 -33.42
N SER A 418 -4.46 33.21 -33.25
CA SER A 418 -3.83 31.98 -33.79
C SER A 418 -3.62 30.92 -32.70
N VAL A 419 -4.02 31.21 -31.44
CA VAL A 419 -3.79 30.31 -30.30
C VAL A 419 -5.04 29.46 -30.08
N GLY A 420 -4.86 28.14 -30.15
CA GLY A 420 -5.88 27.19 -29.70
C GLY A 420 -5.83 26.98 -28.21
N HIS A 421 -6.99 26.85 -27.54
CA HIS A 421 -7.15 26.65 -26.11
C HIS A 421 -7.94 25.38 -25.82
N LYS A 422 -7.43 24.56 -24.92
CA LYS A 422 -8.21 23.52 -24.24
C LYS A 422 -8.36 23.95 -22.77
N LEU A 423 -9.50 24.58 -22.49
CA LEU A 423 -9.81 25.16 -21.19
C LEU A 423 -10.68 24.21 -20.38
N VAL A 424 -10.31 23.96 -19.12
CA VAL A 424 -11.10 23.22 -18.15
C VAL A 424 -11.31 24.08 -16.93
N ALA A 425 -12.56 24.23 -16.49
CA ALA A 425 -12.95 24.90 -15.25
C ALA A 425 -13.89 24.00 -14.45
N GLY A 426 -13.59 23.77 -13.18
CA GLY A 426 -14.38 22.87 -12.38
C GLY A 426 -14.40 23.18 -10.89
N ALA A 427 -15.36 22.52 -10.22
CA ALA A 427 -15.55 22.57 -8.78
C ALA A 427 -15.78 21.17 -8.24
N ALA A 428 -15.36 20.94 -6.98
CA ALA A 428 -15.62 19.72 -6.27
C ALA A 428 -15.95 19.99 -4.79
N TYR A 429 -16.77 19.14 -4.22
CA TYR A 429 -17.08 19.11 -2.80
C TYR A 429 -17.01 17.68 -2.29
N ASP A 430 -16.18 17.44 -1.29
CA ASP A 430 -15.97 16.17 -0.65
C ASP A 430 -16.26 16.29 0.84
N ALA A 431 -16.99 15.35 1.41
CA ALA A 431 -17.29 15.29 2.82
C ALA A 431 -17.19 13.88 3.38
N SER A 432 -16.78 13.78 4.63
CA SER A 432 -16.70 12.49 5.34
C SER A 432 -17.20 12.56 6.77
N ARG A 433 -17.63 11.39 7.25
CA ARG A 433 -17.90 11.13 8.66
C ARG A 433 -17.20 9.83 9.01
N VAL A 434 -16.43 9.88 10.10
CA VAL A 434 -15.66 8.74 10.58
C VAL A 434 -16.06 8.48 12.03
N SER A 435 -16.21 7.22 12.42
CA SER A 435 -16.09 6.78 13.79
C SER A 435 -14.94 5.80 13.89
N PHE A 436 -14.13 5.96 14.91
CA PHE A 436 -12.97 5.14 15.17
C PHE A 436 -12.93 4.79 16.65
N THR A 437 -12.83 3.50 16.94
CA THR A 437 -12.61 3.01 18.30
C THR A 437 -11.40 2.10 18.34
N GLN A 438 -10.69 2.13 19.46
CA GLN A 438 -9.57 1.24 19.75
C GLN A 438 -9.61 0.78 21.19
N GLY A 439 -9.37 -0.52 21.39
CA GLY A 439 -9.10 -1.13 22.67
C GLY A 439 -7.80 -1.93 22.65
N ALA A 440 -7.17 -2.14 23.78
CA ALA A 440 -6.01 -2.99 23.93
C ALA A 440 -6.17 -3.92 25.11
N GLN A 441 -5.80 -5.18 24.95
CA GLN A 441 -5.94 -6.22 25.96
C GLN A 441 -4.60 -6.93 26.19
N PHE A 442 -4.24 -7.12 27.46
CA PHE A 442 -3.05 -7.88 27.84
C PHE A 442 -3.25 -9.38 27.66
N GLY A 443 -2.15 -10.05 27.35
CA GLY A 443 -2.09 -11.48 27.20
C GLY A 443 -0.66 -12.01 27.31
N TYR A 444 -0.47 -13.27 26.93
CA TYR A 444 0.84 -13.88 26.88
C TYR A 444 1.07 -14.62 25.57
N ILE A 445 2.33 -14.67 25.14
CA ILE A 445 2.75 -15.32 23.91
C ILE A 445 2.89 -16.82 24.13
N ASN A 446 2.24 -17.64 23.32
CA ASN A 446 2.39 -19.09 23.27
C ASN A 446 3.61 -19.51 22.43
N PRO A 447 4.09 -20.75 22.55
CA PRO A 447 5.20 -21.27 21.73
C PRO A 447 4.95 -21.26 20.20
N ASP A 448 3.69 -21.31 19.79
CA ASP A 448 3.27 -21.18 18.38
C ASP A 448 3.15 -19.71 17.91
N ARG A 449 3.53 -18.75 18.75
CA ARG A 449 3.48 -17.30 18.54
C ARG A 449 2.09 -16.68 18.60
N SER A 450 1.05 -17.45 18.92
CA SER A 450 -0.27 -16.91 19.21
C SER A 450 -0.27 -16.18 20.53
N ILE A 451 -1.09 -15.12 20.63
CA ILE A 451 -1.31 -14.40 21.87
C ILE A 451 -2.61 -14.87 22.50
N ALA A 452 -2.51 -15.37 23.72
CA ALA A 452 -3.65 -15.76 24.52
C ALA A 452 -4.02 -14.61 25.48
N THR A 453 -5.21 -14.05 25.31
CA THR A 453 -5.76 -13.05 26.24
C THR A 453 -6.30 -13.72 27.51
N VAL A 454 -6.33 -13.00 28.59
CA VAL A 454 -6.81 -13.46 29.90
C VAL A 454 -7.95 -12.53 30.34
N ALA A 455 -9.06 -13.11 30.78
CA ALA A 455 -10.15 -12.34 31.39
C ALA A 455 -9.86 -12.02 32.84
N GLY A 456 -10.09 -10.78 33.26
CA GLY A 456 -9.89 -10.34 34.65
C GLY A 456 -9.95 -8.81 34.76
N PRO A 457 -9.93 -8.25 35.96
CA PRO A 457 -10.01 -6.81 36.17
C PRO A 457 -8.84 -6.04 35.57
N GLY A 458 -7.65 -6.62 35.44
CA GLY A 458 -6.48 -6.04 34.80
C GLY A 458 -6.29 -6.48 33.31
N ALA A 459 -7.36 -6.93 32.64
CA ALA A 459 -7.25 -7.47 31.28
C ALA A 459 -6.97 -6.40 30.23
N PHE A 460 -7.44 -5.17 30.43
CA PHE A 460 -7.40 -4.12 29.42
C PHE A 460 -6.33 -3.07 29.73
N ALA A 461 -5.71 -2.58 28.68
CA ALA A 461 -4.69 -1.54 28.76
C ALA A 461 -5.32 -0.18 28.42
N ASP A 462 -5.68 0.61 29.42
CA ASP A 462 -6.30 1.93 29.26
C ASP A 462 -5.31 3.05 28.95
N GLY A 463 -4.06 2.73 28.95
CA GLY A 463 -3.01 3.67 28.68
C GLY A 463 -2.65 4.64 29.77
N THR A 464 -3.41 4.69 30.88
CA THR A 464 -3.11 5.53 32.04
C THR A 464 -2.45 4.76 33.17
N GLN A 465 -2.56 3.42 33.17
CA GLN A 465 -2.15 2.51 34.25
C GLN A 465 -2.88 2.78 35.61
N GLU A 466 -3.80 3.73 35.59
CA GLU A 466 -4.58 4.14 36.72
C GLU A 466 -6.06 3.71 36.64
N SER A 467 -6.52 3.36 35.42
CA SER A 467 -7.88 2.87 35.24
C SER A 467 -7.95 1.36 35.48
N GLU A 468 -8.92 0.95 36.25
CA GLU A 468 -9.16 -0.43 36.63
C GLU A 468 -10.49 -0.95 36.07
N ASP A 469 -11.01 -0.30 35.04
CA ASP A 469 -12.25 -0.70 34.40
C ASP A 469 -12.06 -2.01 33.62
N ALA A 470 -13.04 -2.88 33.72
CA ALA A 470 -13.01 -4.18 33.04
C ALA A 470 -13.16 -4.09 31.51
N PHE A 471 -13.49 -2.93 30.99
CA PHE A 471 -13.51 -2.63 29.57
C PHE A 471 -12.76 -1.34 29.30
N ASP A 472 -11.82 -1.39 28.40
CA ASP A 472 -10.97 -0.27 28.12
C ASP A 472 -11.01 0.12 26.66
N ALA A 473 -11.56 1.30 26.42
CA ALA A 473 -11.44 2.00 25.15
C ALA A 473 -10.33 3.03 25.28
N ARG A 474 -9.22 2.81 24.60
CA ARG A 474 -8.12 3.78 24.50
C ARG A 474 -8.49 4.98 23.64
N VAL A 475 -9.31 4.77 22.63
CA VAL A 475 -9.79 5.81 21.72
C VAL A 475 -11.26 5.56 21.38
N ASP A 476 -12.07 6.60 21.49
CA ASP A 476 -13.42 6.67 20.89
C ASP A 476 -13.58 8.04 20.24
N LEU A 477 -13.29 8.08 18.93
CA LEU A 477 -13.19 9.29 18.15
C LEU A 477 -14.27 9.35 17.07
N SER A 478 -14.99 10.46 17.01
CA SER A 478 -15.82 10.84 15.89
C SER A 478 -15.17 11.99 15.14
N SER A 479 -15.00 11.85 13.80
CA SER A 479 -14.46 12.92 12.97
C SER A 479 -15.38 13.29 11.81
N ARG A 480 -15.35 14.55 11.45
CA ARG A 480 -16.01 15.09 10.24
C ARG A 480 -15.03 15.94 9.49
N SER A 481 -14.92 15.70 8.18
CA SER A 481 -14.15 16.58 7.32
C SER A 481 -14.96 16.97 6.09
N HIS A 482 -14.68 18.17 5.58
CA HIS A 482 -15.22 18.59 4.29
C HIS A 482 -14.21 19.48 3.58
N THR A 483 -14.20 19.35 2.25
CA THR A 483 -13.35 20.15 1.38
C THR A 483 -14.12 20.69 0.21
N GLY A 484 -14.09 22.01 0.03
CA GLY A 484 -14.50 22.69 -1.19
C GLY A 484 -13.30 23.00 -2.07
N SER A 485 -13.41 22.78 -3.37
CA SER A 485 -12.34 23.00 -4.34
C SER A 485 -12.82 23.72 -5.59
N LEU A 486 -11.99 24.63 -6.10
CA LEU A 486 -12.17 25.28 -7.41
C LEU A 486 -10.88 25.10 -8.21
N TYR A 487 -10.97 24.75 -9.49
CA TYR A 487 -9.80 24.57 -10.35
C TYR A 487 -10.03 25.07 -11.77
N LEU A 488 -8.93 25.46 -12.38
CA LEU A 488 -8.85 25.94 -13.75
C LEU A 488 -7.58 25.42 -14.41
N SER A 489 -7.66 25.03 -15.68
CA SER A 489 -6.50 24.69 -16.50
C SER A 489 -6.74 25.14 -17.93
N ASP A 490 -5.71 25.71 -18.56
CA ASP A 490 -5.71 26.03 -19.98
C ASP A 490 -4.45 25.49 -20.63
N THR A 491 -4.61 24.61 -21.62
CA THR A 491 -3.53 24.13 -22.48
C THR A 491 -3.63 24.87 -23.81
N MET A 492 -2.69 25.81 -24.01
CA MET A 492 -2.61 26.71 -25.15
C MET A 492 -1.68 26.18 -26.22
N ALA A 493 -2.17 25.96 -27.41
CA ALA A 493 -1.36 25.68 -28.60
C ALA A 493 -0.79 27.00 -29.16
N LEU A 494 0.39 27.41 -28.66
CA LEU A 494 1.09 28.63 -29.10
C LEU A 494 1.57 28.51 -30.55
N ARG A 495 1.95 27.29 -30.94
CA ARG A 495 2.31 26.82 -32.30
C ARG A 495 1.82 25.38 -32.47
N PRO A 496 1.79 24.85 -33.69
CA PRO A 496 1.42 23.45 -33.88
C PRO A 496 2.29 22.45 -33.13
N ASP A 497 3.53 22.82 -32.83
CA ASP A 497 4.55 22.02 -32.17
C ASP A 497 4.82 22.43 -30.69
N THR A 498 4.17 23.49 -30.23
CA THR A 498 4.51 24.09 -28.89
C THR A 498 3.24 24.37 -28.11
N HIS A 499 3.11 23.75 -26.92
CA HIS A 499 1.97 23.92 -26.04
C HIS A 499 2.42 24.44 -24.68
N LEU A 500 1.66 25.40 -24.13
CA LEU A 500 1.84 25.94 -22.78
C LEU A 500 0.62 25.60 -21.95
N THR A 501 0.78 24.94 -20.83
CA THR A 501 -0.27 24.63 -19.87
C THR A 501 -0.13 25.52 -18.64
N LEU A 502 -1.20 26.23 -18.28
CA LEU A 502 -1.34 26.95 -17.02
C LEU A 502 -2.49 26.35 -16.23
N ALA A 503 -2.25 26.00 -14.96
CA ALA A 503 -3.29 25.43 -14.13
C ALA A 503 -3.21 25.96 -12.69
N GLY A 504 -4.32 25.90 -11.99
CA GLY A 504 -4.38 26.25 -10.58
C GLY A 504 -5.61 25.66 -9.90
N ARG A 505 -5.47 25.38 -8.60
CA ARG A 505 -6.54 24.87 -7.76
C ARG A 505 -6.51 25.54 -6.40
N TYR A 506 -7.67 25.95 -5.93
CA TYR A 506 -7.88 26.39 -4.55
C TYR A 506 -8.66 25.34 -3.80
N ASN A 507 -8.15 24.96 -2.62
CA ASN A 507 -8.80 24.04 -1.69
C ASN A 507 -9.06 24.76 -0.36
N HIS A 508 -10.23 24.46 0.23
CA HIS A 508 -10.60 24.86 1.58
C HIS A 508 -11.11 23.63 2.33
N THR A 509 -10.36 23.18 3.32
CA THR A 509 -10.63 21.95 4.09
C THR A 509 -10.84 22.28 5.55
N THR A 510 -11.90 21.74 6.16
CA THR A 510 -12.13 21.77 7.60
C THR A 510 -12.19 20.33 8.12
N VAL A 511 -11.49 20.08 9.23
CA VAL A 511 -11.48 18.80 9.96
C VAL A 511 -11.91 19.09 11.39
N ARG A 512 -12.91 18.36 11.89
CA ARG A 512 -13.40 18.45 13.25
C ARG A 512 -13.42 17.09 13.89
N ASN A 513 -12.67 16.95 14.99
CA ASN A 513 -12.63 15.80 15.85
C ASN A 513 -13.49 16.01 17.10
N ALA A 514 -14.11 14.95 17.60
CA ALA A 514 -14.86 14.92 18.84
C ALA A 514 -14.50 13.62 19.58
N ASP A 515 -13.94 13.77 20.77
CA ASP A 515 -13.49 12.70 21.66
C ASP A 515 -14.63 12.33 22.62
N ALA A 516 -14.98 11.04 22.69
CA ALA A 516 -16.00 10.56 23.62
C ALA A 516 -15.41 10.21 25.00
N LEU A 517 -14.11 9.92 25.07
CA LEU A 517 -13.43 9.58 26.34
C LEU A 517 -13.03 10.83 27.12
N THR A 518 -12.50 11.85 26.42
CA THR A 518 -12.06 13.11 27.06
C THR A 518 -12.70 14.31 26.36
N PRO A 519 -14.03 14.50 26.48
CA PRO A 519 -14.73 15.57 25.78
C PRO A 519 -14.43 16.95 26.38
N GLY A 520 -14.43 17.97 25.55
CA GLY A 520 -14.32 19.38 25.95
C GLY A 520 -12.94 20.00 25.77
N GLY A 521 -11.98 19.28 25.21
CA GLY A 521 -10.62 19.75 24.94
C GLY A 521 -9.73 19.80 26.19
N GLY A 522 -8.47 20.14 26.03
CA GLY A 522 -7.45 20.15 27.08
C GLY A 522 -6.45 19.02 26.92
N PRO A 523 -5.49 18.85 27.84
CA PRO A 523 -4.47 17.81 27.76
C PRO A 523 -5.08 16.41 27.58
N GLY A 524 -4.57 15.64 26.62
CA GLY A 524 -5.04 14.29 26.33
C GLY A 524 -6.38 14.16 25.60
N SER A 525 -7.07 15.28 25.29
CA SER A 525 -8.30 15.28 24.50
C SER A 525 -8.02 15.32 23.02
N LEU A 526 -8.76 14.55 22.25
CA LEU A 526 -8.72 14.54 20.77
C LEU A 526 -9.66 15.57 20.14
N ASP A 527 -10.39 16.35 20.96
CA ASP A 527 -11.31 17.39 20.47
C ASP A 527 -10.53 18.50 19.73
N GLY A 528 -11.00 18.86 18.55
CA GLY A 528 -10.40 19.95 17.79
C GLY A 528 -11.13 20.30 16.51
N GLU A 529 -10.99 21.57 16.08
CA GLU A 529 -11.47 22.04 14.79
C GLU A 529 -10.35 22.79 14.06
N HIS A 530 -9.99 22.29 12.88
CA HIS A 530 -8.85 22.78 12.11
C HIS A 530 -9.29 23.14 10.69
N THR A 531 -8.82 24.29 10.20
CA THR A 531 -9.14 24.76 8.85
C THR A 531 -7.87 25.06 8.07
N PHE A 532 -7.84 24.56 6.84
CA PHE A 532 -6.69 24.66 5.94
C PHE A 532 -7.14 25.22 4.59
N SER A 533 -6.44 26.21 4.08
CA SER A 533 -6.74 26.82 2.78
C SER A 533 -5.48 27.02 1.98
N ARG A 534 -5.51 26.68 0.68
CA ARG A 534 -4.36 26.92 -0.19
C ARG A 534 -4.73 26.99 -1.66
N PHE A 535 -3.99 27.84 -2.38
CA PHE A 535 -3.92 27.87 -3.83
C PHE A 535 -2.67 27.15 -4.31
N ASN A 536 -2.82 26.22 -5.23
CA ASN A 536 -1.76 25.38 -5.81
C ASN A 536 -1.64 25.69 -7.31
N PRO A 537 -0.60 26.40 -7.78
CA PRO A 537 -0.39 26.72 -9.19
C PRO A 537 0.42 25.63 -9.90
N ALA A 538 0.27 25.58 -11.24
CA ALA A 538 1.15 24.81 -12.11
C ALA A 538 1.38 25.51 -13.44
N VAL A 539 2.57 25.33 -14.00
CA VAL A 539 2.93 25.76 -15.35
C VAL A 539 3.74 24.64 -16.02
N GLY A 540 3.44 24.38 -17.28
CA GLY A 540 4.15 23.39 -18.06
C GLY A 540 4.25 23.78 -19.52
N ILE A 541 5.32 23.37 -20.19
CA ILE A 541 5.54 23.58 -21.61
C ILE A 541 5.95 22.27 -22.28
N THR A 542 5.44 22.04 -23.48
CA THR A 542 5.91 20.98 -24.37
C THR A 542 6.32 21.57 -25.71
N TRP A 543 7.35 21.00 -26.32
CA TRP A 543 7.86 21.37 -27.64
C TRP A 543 8.23 20.10 -28.41
N ALA A 544 7.56 19.86 -29.50
CA ALA A 544 7.73 18.71 -30.39
C ALA A 544 8.31 19.12 -31.73
N PRO A 545 9.64 19.41 -31.84
CA PRO A 545 10.26 19.89 -33.09
C PRO A 545 10.19 18.87 -34.24
N SER A 546 9.88 17.63 -33.92
CA SER A 546 9.64 16.56 -34.88
C SER A 546 8.67 15.53 -34.27
N GLU A 547 8.06 14.70 -35.09
CA GLU A 547 7.22 13.57 -34.61
C GLU A 547 7.99 12.54 -33.76
N SER A 548 9.34 12.55 -33.84
CA SER A 548 10.20 11.60 -33.16
C SER A 548 10.65 12.05 -31.77
N VAL A 549 10.52 13.33 -31.44
CA VAL A 549 11.04 13.89 -30.18
C VAL A 549 10.13 14.98 -29.64
N THR A 550 9.76 14.88 -28.38
CA THR A 550 9.08 15.93 -27.60
C THR A 550 9.91 16.28 -26.38
N PHE A 551 10.21 17.54 -26.19
CA PHE A 551 10.74 18.12 -24.96
C PHE A 551 9.59 18.58 -24.07
N TYR A 552 9.71 18.37 -22.75
CA TYR A 552 8.74 18.88 -21.80
C TYR A 552 9.43 19.44 -20.57
N GLY A 553 8.79 20.38 -19.90
CA GLY A 553 9.23 20.89 -18.63
C GLY A 553 8.11 21.59 -17.90
N GLY A 554 8.17 21.59 -16.57
CA GLY A 554 7.14 22.19 -15.75
C GLY A 554 7.56 22.44 -14.31
N ALA A 555 6.75 23.29 -13.67
CA ALA A 555 6.80 23.51 -12.24
C ALA A 555 5.38 23.47 -11.69
N ASN A 556 5.17 22.76 -10.59
CA ASN A 556 3.86 22.67 -9.95
C ASN A 556 3.99 22.69 -8.42
N GLN A 557 2.91 23.10 -7.77
CA GLN A 557 2.82 23.08 -6.32
C GLN A 557 1.57 22.29 -5.91
N GLY A 558 1.72 21.45 -4.88
CA GLY A 558 0.63 20.78 -4.21
C GLY A 558 0.69 20.98 -2.71
N SER A 559 -0.41 20.71 -2.05
CA SER A 559 -0.50 20.74 -0.60
C SER A 559 -1.30 19.57 -0.08
N ARG A 560 -0.94 19.13 1.13
CA ARG A 560 -1.64 18.10 1.88
C ARG A 560 -2.04 18.66 3.25
N ALA A 561 -3.34 18.70 3.50
CA ALA A 561 -3.85 19.01 4.83
C ALA A 561 -3.61 17.80 5.76
N PRO A 562 -3.30 18.03 7.04
CA PRO A 562 -3.31 16.97 8.04
C PRO A 562 -4.67 16.28 8.10
N THR A 563 -4.66 14.99 8.34
CA THR A 563 -5.86 14.14 8.48
C THR A 563 -6.37 14.15 9.91
N ALA A 564 -7.57 13.60 10.12
CA ALA A 564 -8.16 13.51 11.45
C ALA A 564 -7.29 12.74 12.45
N ILE A 565 -6.66 11.65 11.98
CA ILE A 565 -5.75 10.85 12.80
C ILE A 565 -4.47 11.62 13.14
N GLU A 566 -3.86 12.29 12.18
CA GLU A 566 -2.63 13.05 12.43
C GLU A 566 -2.85 14.21 13.38
N LEU A 567 -4.00 14.89 13.28
CA LEU A 567 -4.39 15.98 14.19
C LEU A 567 -4.65 15.50 15.62
N GLY A 568 -5.17 14.27 15.78
CA GLY A 568 -5.31 13.67 17.08
C GLY A 568 -4.01 13.09 17.66
N CYS A 569 -2.91 13.11 16.90
CA CYS A 569 -1.65 12.44 17.22
C CYS A 569 -0.44 13.38 17.18
N ALA A 570 -0.54 14.60 17.65
CA ALA A 570 0.52 15.56 17.45
C ALA A 570 1.21 16.05 18.74
N ASP A 571 0.81 15.61 19.93
CA ASP A 571 1.37 16.07 21.21
C ASP A 571 2.57 15.20 21.66
N PRO A 572 3.79 15.75 21.75
CA PRO A 572 4.94 15.05 22.30
C PRO A 572 4.87 14.78 23.81
N GLU A 573 4.07 15.55 24.57
CA GLU A 573 3.90 15.34 26.02
C GLU A 573 2.84 14.26 26.34
N SER A 574 2.05 13.87 25.36
CA SER A 574 1.07 12.80 25.42
C SER A 574 1.16 11.97 24.15
N PRO A 575 2.24 11.19 23.96
CA PRO A 575 2.43 10.41 22.74
C PRO A 575 1.32 9.38 22.58
N CYS A 576 0.93 9.25 21.38
CA CYS A 576 -0.20 8.45 20.96
C CYS A 576 0.02 6.94 21.10
N LYS A 577 -1.01 6.21 21.54
CA LYS A 577 -0.99 4.76 21.86
C LYS A 577 -1.72 3.85 20.87
N LEU A 578 -1.53 3.98 19.59
CA LEU A 578 -2.01 2.98 18.62
C LEU A 578 -0.97 1.88 18.42
N PRO A 579 -1.27 0.80 17.66
CA PRO A 579 -0.22 0.18 16.85
C PRO A 579 0.36 1.22 15.88
N ASN A 580 -0.04 2.52 16.15
CA ASN A 580 0.45 3.83 15.75
C ASN A 580 -0.42 4.87 16.50
N ALA A 581 -0.32 4.96 17.74
CA ALA A 581 -0.96 5.61 18.88
C ALA A 581 -1.45 7.09 18.81
N PHE A 582 -2.32 7.59 19.70
CA PHE A 582 -2.96 8.94 19.71
C PHE A 582 -2.82 9.73 21.00
N ALA A 583 -2.51 11.04 20.93
CA ALA A 583 -2.93 12.09 21.86
C ALA A 583 -2.57 13.51 21.37
N GLY A 584 -3.30 14.54 21.83
CA GLY A 584 -3.48 15.85 21.22
C GLY A 584 -2.35 16.89 21.27
N ASP A 585 -2.44 17.79 20.47
CA ASP A 585 -1.92 19.01 19.84
C ASP A 585 -0.54 19.59 20.15
N PRO A 586 0.32 19.82 19.14
CA PRO A 586 0.50 21.16 18.57
C PRO A 586 -0.16 21.25 17.17
N PRO A 587 -0.58 22.46 16.72
CA PRO A 587 -1.30 22.59 15.45
C PRO A 587 -0.40 22.22 14.28
N LEU A 588 -0.68 21.08 13.63
CA LEU A 588 0.02 20.66 12.43
C LEU A 588 -0.26 21.62 11.27
N LYS A 589 0.78 21.90 10.49
CA LYS A 589 0.72 22.70 9.26
C LYS A 589 0.52 21.83 8.05
N GLN A 590 -0.07 22.39 6.99
CA GLN A 590 -0.13 21.73 5.69
C GLN A 590 1.27 21.46 5.14
N VAL A 591 1.50 20.26 4.66
CA VAL A 591 2.66 19.95 3.80
C VAL A 591 2.51 20.67 2.49
N VAL A 592 3.58 21.29 2.03
CA VAL A 592 3.63 21.96 0.73
C VAL A 592 4.79 21.40 -0.09
N THR A 593 4.46 20.82 -1.23
CA THR A 593 5.43 20.27 -2.17
C THR A 593 5.54 21.19 -3.39
N THR A 594 6.76 21.56 -3.76
CA THR A 594 7.06 22.23 -5.03
C THR A 594 7.89 21.28 -5.87
N THR A 595 7.37 20.91 -7.04
CA THR A 595 8.02 19.98 -7.97
C THR A 595 8.44 20.70 -9.24
N PHE A 596 9.68 20.46 -9.67
CA PHE A 596 10.23 20.81 -10.98
C PHE A 596 10.50 19.52 -11.74
N GLU A 597 10.11 19.47 -13.00
CA GLU A 597 10.35 18.35 -13.88
C GLU A 597 10.76 18.83 -15.26
N ALA A 598 11.70 18.13 -15.89
CA ALA A 598 12.05 18.32 -17.29
C ALA A 598 12.45 16.99 -17.92
N GLY A 599 12.20 16.85 -19.20
CA GLY A 599 12.58 15.62 -19.89
C GLY A 599 12.31 15.66 -21.39
N LEU A 600 12.55 14.51 -21.98
CA LEU A 600 12.33 14.27 -23.38
C LEU A 600 11.77 12.85 -23.57
N ARG A 601 10.95 12.69 -24.58
CA ARG A 601 10.37 11.41 -24.98
C ARG A 601 10.24 11.36 -26.50
N GLY A 602 10.16 10.17 -27.01
CA GLY A 602 10.05 10.03 -28.45
C GLY A 602 9.67 8.64 -28.90
N ALA A 603 9.43 8.57 -30.23
CA ALA A 603 9.19 7.33 -30.93
C ALA A 603 10.06 7.29 -32.21
N VAL A 604 10.63 6.12 -32.52
CA VAL A 604 11.39 5.90 -33.76
C VAL A 604 10.73 4.80 -34.55
N ALA A 605 10.29 5.13 -35.79
CA ALA A 605 9.68 4.21 -36.75
C ALA A 605 8.52 3.35 -36.14
N GLY A 606 7.80 3.81 -35.12
CA GLY A 606 6.74 3.06 -34.47
C GLY A 606 7.19 1.81 -33.69
N GLN A 607 8.49 1.51 -33.69
CA GLN A 607 9.05 0.30 -33.09
C GLN A 607 9.80 0.55 -31.80
N VAL A 608 10.24 1.77 -31.54
CA VAL A 608 10.99 2.15 -30.34
C VAL A 608 10.31 3.33 -29.70
N LEU A 609 9.84 3.16 -28.45
CA LEU A 609 9.37 4.24 -27.59
C LEU A 609 10.39 4.44 -26.47
N TRP A 610 10.73 5.68 -26.20
CA TRP A 610 11.69 5.99 -25.16
C TRP A 610 11.32 7.27 -24.40
N ASN A 611 11.74 7.36 -23.16
CA ASN A 611 11.66 8.58 -22.37
C ASN A 611 12.91 8.74 -21.48
N PHE A 612 13.20 9.99 -21.17
CA PHE A 612 14.20 10.41 -20.20
C PHE A 612 13.64 11.60 -19.43
N GLY A 613 13.66 11.57 -18.12
CA GLY A 613 13.17 12.63 -17.29
C GLY A 613 14.05 12.86 -16.07
N VAL A 614 14.08 14.11 -15.60
CA VAL A 614 14.68 14.51 -14.33
C VAL A 614 13.64 15.26 -13.53
N PHE A 615 13.61 15.04 -12.23
CA PHE A 615 12.66 15.72 -11.35
C PHE A 615 13.31 16.11 -10.01
N ARG A 616 12.73 17.12 -9.37
CA ARG A 616 13.02 17.51 -8.00
C ARG A 616 11.77 18.00 -7.32
N SER A 617 11.43 17.40 -6.19
CA SER A 617 10.33 17.78 -5.30
C SER A 617 10.90 18.20 -3.95
N ASP A 618 10.63 19.42 -3.55
CA ASP A 618 10.98 19.97 -2.23
C ASP A 618 9.71 20.07 -1.39
N ASN A 619 9.64 19.32 -0.28
CA ASN A 619 8.57 19.43 0.70
C ASN A 619 8.96 20.43 1.78
N LYS A 620 8.00 21.23 2.19
CA LYS A 620 8.07 22.12 3.35
C LYS A 620 7.02 21.69 4.36
N ASP A 621 7.37 21.73 5.64
CA ASP A 621 6.52 21.29 6.74
C ASP A 621 6.03 19.84 6.51
N ASP A 622 6.93 18.93 6.07
CA ASP A 622 6.61 17.52 5.80
C ASP A 622 6.09 16.84 7.08
N LEU A 623 5.08 15.98 6.97
CA LEU A 623 4.53 15.27 8.11
C LEU A 623 5.20 13.91 8.20
N LEU A 624 5.83 13.64 9.33
CA LEU A 624 6.44 12.36 9.64
C LEU A 624 5.90 11.84 10.96
N PHE A 625 5.78 10.51 11.06
CA PHE A 625 5.57 9.85 12.33
C PHE A 625 6.93 9.69 13.03
N VAL A 626 7.02 10.14 14.25
CA VAL A 626 8.21 10.05 15.10
C VAL A 626 7.90 9.07 16.22
N SER A 627 8.72 8.03 16.34
CA SER A 627 8.65 7.13 17.49
C SER A 627 9.00 7.90 18.76
N ASP A 628 8.24 7.66 19.82
CA ASP A 628 8.61 8.06 21.16
C ASP A 628 9.60 7.05 21.74
N ASP A 629 10.25 7.41 22.84
CA ASP A 629 11.24 6.55 23.50
C ASP A 629 10.58 5.35 24.19
N SER A 630 9.29 5.42 24.53
CA SER A 630 8.51 4.26 24.94
C SER A 630 8.02 3.45 23.75
N SER A 631 8.26 2.15 23.78
CA SER A 631 7.94 1.23 22.68
C SER A 631 6.45 1.24 22.30
N GLY A 632 6.17 1.25 21.01
CA GLY A 632 4.82 1.26 20.45
C GLY A 632 4.13 2.62 20.49
N PHE A 633 4.81 3.67 20.94
CA PHE A 633 4.31 5.03 21.01
C PHE A 633 4.96 5.93 19.96
N GLY A 634 4.33 7.04 19.65
CA GLY A 634 4.85 8.06 18.77
C GLY A 634 3.82 9.14 18.47
N TYR A 635 4.23 10.13 17.71
CA TYR A 635 3.39 11.26 17.36
C TYR A 635 3.71 11.78 15.96
N PHE A 636 2.77 12.52 15.38
CA PHE A 636 3.01 13.22 14.12
C PHE A 636 3.56 14.62 14.37
N LYS A 637 4.60 14.96 13.66
CA LYS A 637 5.13 16.34 13.68
C LYS A 637 5.43 16.85 12.27
N ASN A 638 5.41 18.16 12.11
CA ASN A 638 5.95 18.76 10.91
C ASN A 638 7.48 18.71 10.94
N PHE A 639 8.04 17.84 10.13
CA PHE A 639 9.48 17.71 9.93
C PHE A 639 9.94 18.73 8.89
N GLY A 640 10.43 19.85 9.25
CA GLY A 640 10.98 20.94 8.45
C GLY A 640 10.91 20.77 6.93
N LYS A 641 12.03 20.36 6.31
CA LYS A 641 12.13 20.18 4.85
C LYS A 641 12.67 18.80 4.49
N THR A 642 12.06 18.19 3.46
CA THR A 642 12.60 16.99 2.79
C THR A 642 12.72 17.25 1.29
N ARG A 643 13.57 16.49 0.62
CA ARG A 643 13.76 16.55 -0.84
C ARG A 643 13.74 15.17 -1.44
N ARG A 644 13.09 15.05 -2.57
CA ARG A 644 13.11 13.89 -3.45
C ARG A 644 13.52 14.37 -4.83
N GLN A 645 14.59 13.80 -5.39
CA GLN A 645 15.07 14.15 -6.73
C GLN A 645 15.58 12.90 -7.45
N GLY A 646 15.47 12.86 -8.76
CA GLY A 646 15.85 11.65 -9.45
C GLY A 646 15.90 11.77 -10.97
N ILE A 647 16.30 10.65 -11.56
CA ILE A 647 16.38 10.42 -13.00
C ILE A 647 15.52 9.21 -13.34
N GLU A 648 14.73 9.32 -14.38
CA GLU A 648 13.88 8.26 -14.91
C GLU A 648 14.20 8.03 -16.38
N MET A 649 14.32 6.76 -16.77
CA MET A 649 14.52 6.34 -18.14
C MET A 649 13.59 5.18 -18.45
N GLY A 650 12.97 5.20 -19.62
CA GLY A 650 12.13 4.11 -20.12
C GLY A 650 12.45 3.81 -21.56
N LEU A 651 12.41 2.54 -21.89
CA LEU A 651 12.60 2.03 -23.25
C LEU A 651 11.59 0.90 -23.50
N HIS A 652 10.91 0.96 -24.63
CA HIS A 652 10.05 -0.09 -25.15
C HIS A 652 10.39 -0.32 -26.61
N VAL A 653 10.69 -1.55 -27.01
CA VAL A 653 11.15 -1.90 -28.35
C VAL A 653 10.38 -3.11 -28.87
N LYS A 654 9.96 -3.05 -30.12
CA LYS A 654 9.37 -4.17 -30.87
C LYS A 654 10.26 -4.51 -32.05
N PRO A 655 11.39 -5.20 -31.81
CA PRO A 655 12.40 -5.44 -32.86
C PRO A 655 11.94 -6.39 -33.98
N ALA A 656 10.93 -7.20 -33.73
CA ALA A 656 10.26 -8.08 -34.66
C ALA A 656 8.82 -8.33 -34.23
N ALA A 657 7.97 -8.82 -35.11
CA ALA A 657 6.55 -9.07 -34.85
C ALA A 657 6.31 -10.01 -33.61
N ALA A 658 7.22 -10.97 -33.41
CA ALA A 658 7.13 -11.94 -32.29
C ALA A 658 7.78 -11.48 -30.98
N TRP A 659 8.42 -10.33 -30.94
CA TRP A 659 9.20 -9.89 -29.78
C TRP A 659 8.83 -8.49 -29.35
N THR A 660 8.50 -8.35 -28.07
CA THR A 660 8.37 -7.06 -27.40
C THR A 660 9.28 -7.08 -26.18
N MET A 661 10.07 -6.05 -26.00
CA MET A 661 10.97 -5.94 -24.85
C MET A 661 11.11 -4.50 -24.39
N GLY A 662 11.47 -4.33 -23.14
CA GLY A 662 11.69 -3.00 -22.63
C GLY A 662 12.15 -3.00 -21.18
N GLY A 663 12.21 -1.81 -20.63
CA GLY A 663 12.58 -1.64 -19.25
C GLY A 663 12.54 -0.20 -18.79
N ASN A 664 12.62 -0.04 -17.48
CA ASN A 664 12.65 1.24 -16.79
C ASN A 664 13.83 1.26 -15.81
N LEU A 665 14.59 2.33 -15.82
CA LEU A 665 15.62 2.63 -14.81
C LEU A 665 15.22 3.88 -14.05
N SER A 666 15.22 3.79 -12.72
CA SER A 666 14.96 4.92 -11.82
C SER A 666 16.12 5.08 -10.85
N LEU A 667 16.61 6.30 -10.75
CA LEU A 667 17.61 6.72 -9.76
C LEU A 667 16.96 7.74 -8.85
N LEU A 668 16.84 7.45 -7.55
CA LEU A 668 16.18 8.30 -6.56
C LEU A 668 17.16 8.73 -5.46
N ASP A 669 17.18 10.01 -5.16
CA ASP A 669 17.82 10.59 -3.98
C ASP A 669 16.75 11.30 -3.13
N ALA A 670 16.36 10.66 -2.02
CA ALA A 670 15.38 11.15 -1.07
C ALA A 670 16.07 11.44 0.27
N THR A 671 16.06 12.71 0.69
CA THR A 671 16.90 13.18 1.83
C THR A 671 16.14 14.16 2.72
N TYR A 672 16.48 14.15 4.00
CA TYR A 672 16.16 15.19 4.95
C TYR A 672 16.95 16.47 4.62
N ARG A 673 16.38 17.65 4.85
CA ARG A 673 17.00 18.94 4.56
C ARG A 673 17.01 19.87 5.77
N THR A 674 16.43 19.41 6.89
CA THR A 674 16.44 20.07 8.20
C THR A 674 17.04 19.10 9.20
N ALA A 675 17.76 19.60 10.19
CA ALA A 675 18.24 18.79 11.31
C ALA A 675 17.09 18.56 12.28
N GLU A 676 17.04 17.37 12.89
CA GLU A 676 16.03 16.97 13.88
C GLU A 676 16.60 15.91 14.80
N THR A 677 16.15 15.90 16.06
CA THR A 677 16.43 14.83 17.02
C THR A 677 15.14 14.04 17.22
N VAL A 678 15.21 12.72 17.12
CA VAL A 678 14.06 11.80 17.23
C VAL A 678 14.40 10.61 18.11
N GLY A 679 13.41 9.92 18.66
CA GLY A 679 13.58 8.67 19.39
C GLY A 679 14.35 7.64 18.54
N GLY A 680 15.26 6.92 19.14
CA GLY A 680 16.20 6.05 18.44
C GLY A 680 16.68 4.86 19.28
N THR A 681 15.92 4.39 20.24
CA THR A 681 16.29 3.27 21.13
C THR A 681 16.80 2.05 20.38
N GLY A 682 16.19 1.73 19.24
CA GLY A 682 16.63 0.62 18.38
C GLY A 682 17.94 0.84 17.61
N ASN A 683 18.49 2.06 17.61
CA ASN A 683 19.67 2.43 16.82
C ASN A 683 20.92 2.48 17.70
N SER A 684 21.96 1.78 17.32
CA SER A 684 23.21 1.69 18.08
C SER A 684 23.97 3.00 18.24
N SER A 685 23.64 4.02 17.46
CA SER A 685 24.24 5.36 17.55
C SER A 685 23.42 6.34 18.42
N ASN A 686 22.44 5.87 19.18
CA ASN A 686 21.61 6.71 20.04
C ASN A 686 22.41 7.35 21.19
N SER A 687 21.82 8.38 21.82
CA SER A 687 22.49 9.14 22.90
C SER A 687 22.81 8.26 24.11
N ALA A 688 21.92 7.35 24.49
CA ALA A 688 22.14 6.44 25.62
C ALA A 688 23.31 5.48 25.36
N ALA A 689 23.42 4.92 24.16
CA ALA A 689 24.56 4.07 23.79
C ALA A 689 25.88 4.86 23.78
N ALA A 690 25.86 6.13 23.32
CA ALA A 690 27.01 7.02 23.35
C ALA A 690 27.46 7.35 24.78
N ASP A 691 26.52 7.44 25.72
CA ASP A 691 26.77 7.67 27.15
C ASP A 691 27.11 6.39 27.93
N GLY A 692 27.24 5.23 27.25
CA GLY A 692 27.65 3.97 27.84
C GLY A 692 26.48 3.14 28.43
N ALA A 693 25.25 3.44 28.06
CA ALA A 693 24.04 2.70 28.42
C ALA A 693 23.33 2.12 27.15
N PRO A 694 24.00 1.23 26.37
CA PRO A 694 23.41 0.67 25.18
C PRO A 694 22.18 -0.18 25.49
N GLY A 695 21.19 -0.21 24.60
CA GLY A 695 19.95 -0.98 24.75
C GLY A 695 18.92 -0.34 25.69
N THR A 696 19.16 0.92 26.11
CA THR A 696 18.20 1.73 26.85
C THR A 696 17.66 2.88 25.99
N GLU A 697 16.65 3.56 26.44
CA GLU A 697 16.01 4.69 25.76
C GLU A 697 17.00 5.79 25.39
N GLY A 698 16.95 6.26 24.16
CA GLY A 698 17.86 7.28 23.65
C GLY A 698 17.42 7.84 22.31
N THR A 699 18.02 8.95 21.93
CA THR A 699 17.68 9.71 20.71
C THR A 699 18.76 9.63 19.64
N ILE A 700 18.40 9.82 18.38
CA ILE A 700 19.32 9.97 17.25
C ILE A 700 19.17 11.34 16.60
N ASP A 701 20.27 11.87 16.08
CA ASP A 701 20.29 13.11 15.31
C ASP A 701 20.18 12.82 13.81
N ILE A 702 19.13 13.32 13.19
CA ILE A 702 18.99 13.39 11.73
C ILE A 702 19.63 14.70 11.24
N ARG A 703 20.44 14.64 10.19
CA ARG A 703 21.15 15.78 9.62
C ARG A 703 20.73 16.04 8.18
N PRO A 704 20.82 17.29 7.69
CA PRO A 704 20.62 17.60 6.29
C PRO A 704 21.53 16.76 5.38
N GLY A 705 20.92 15.95 4.51
CA GLY A 705 21.63 15.02 3.64
C GLY A 705 21.41 13.55 4.02
N ASP A 706 20.96 13.25 5.24
CA ASP A 706 20.60 11.92 5.64
C ASP A 706 19.39 11.43 4.81
N ARG A 707 19.34 10.13 4.59
CA ARG A 707 18.41 9.53 3.63
C ARG A 707 17.12 9.09 4.31
N ILE A 708 16.00 9.34 3.64
CA ILE A 708 14.70 8.81 4.05
C ILE A 708 14.75 7.28 3.90
N PRO A 709 14.42 6.50 4.96
CA PRO A 709 14.44 5.03 4.93
C PRO A 709 13.44 4.42 3.94
N LEU A 710 13.59 3.13 3.66
CA LEU A 710 12.71 2.29 2.85
C LEU A 710 12.58 2.70 1.37
N LEU A 711 13.41 3.61 0.89
CA LEU A 711 13.41 4.11 -0.49
C LEU A 711 14.68 3.67 -1.23
N PRO A 712 14.58 2.72 -2.19
CA PRO A 712 15.73 2.27 -2.98
C PRO A 712 16.30 3.40 -3.83
N ARG A 713 17.65 3.53 -3.84
CA ARG A 713 18.33 4.51 -4.72
C ARG A 713 18.23 4.17 -6.19
N GLN A 714 18.19 2.90 -6.50
CA GLN A 714 18.22 2.38 -7.86
C GLN A 714 17.16 1.29 -8.00
N VAL A 715 16.34 1.42 -9.01
CA VAL A 715 15.35 0.42 -9.40
C VAL A 715 15.48 0.18 -10.90
N LEU A 716 15.68 -1.06 -11.29
CA LEU A 716 15.71 -1.50 -12.69
C LEU A 716 14.63 -2.54 -12.89
N LYS A 717 13.78 -2.31 -13.90
CA LYS A 717 12.78 -3.27 -14.35
C LYS A 717 13.02 -3.58 -15.80
N LEU A 718 13.04 -4.84 -16.16
CA LEU A 718 13.19 -5.32 -17.54
C LEU A 718 12.08 -6.33 -17.83
N TYR A 719 11.64 -6.36 -19.09
CA TYR A 719 10.70 -7.37 -19.54
C TYR A 719 10.96 -7.77 -20.98
N VAL A 720 10.62 -9.00 -21.30
CA VAL A 720 10.66 -9.59 -22.64
C VAL A 720 9.43 -10.44 -22.82
N ASP A 721 8.65 -10.14 -23.84
CA ASP A 721 7.51 -10.92 -24.30
C ASP A 721 7.86 -11.57 -25.65
N TRP A 722 7.62 -12.86 -25.77
CA TRP A 722 7.85 -13.65 -26.95
C TRP A 722 6.58 -14.37 -27.40
N GLU A 723 6.10 -14.06 -28.57
CA GLU A 723 4.93 -14.67 -29.21
C GLU A 723 5.36 -15.49 -30.44
N PRO A 724 5.93 -16.70 -30.25
CA PRO A 724 6.44 -17.50 -31.39
C PRO A 724 5.36 -17.90 -32.36
N THR A 725 4.13 -18.02 -31.90
CA THR A 725 2.94 -18.29 -32.71
C THR A 725 1.72 -17.60 -32.09
N ALA A 726 0.62 -17.51 -32.80
CA ALA A 726 -0.65 -17.00 -32.27
C ALA A 726 -1.20 -17.82 -31.07
N LEU A 727 -0.68 -19.03 -30.85
CA LEU A 727 -1.11 -19.94 -29.78
C LEU A 727 -0.31 -19.75 -28.47
N TRP A 728 0.89 -19.22 -28.53
CA TRP A 728 1.81 -19.15 -27.40
C TRP A 728 2.28 -17.73 -27.14
N HIS A 729 2.25 -17.34 -25.87
CA HIS A 729 2.93 -16.17 -25.37
C HIS A 729 3.82 -16.59 -24.18
N VAL A 730 5.05 -16.08 -24.13
CA VAL A 730 5.99 -16.30 -23.02
C VAL A 730 6.53 -14.95 -22.61
N GLY A 731 6.24 -14.55 -21.37
CA GLY A 731 6.71 -13.32 -20.75
C GLY A 731 7.74 -13.61 -19.65
N LEU A 732 8.86 -12.90 -19.67
CA LEU A 732 9.85 -12.89 -18.60
C LEU A 732 10.04 -11.46 -18.15
N ASP A 733 9.88 -11.19 -16.87
CA ASP A 733 10.18 -9.89 -16.28
C ASP A 733 11.14 -10.00 -15.09
N MET A 734 11.86 -8.92 -14.83
CA MET A 734 12.81 -8.78 -13.74
C MET A 734 12.61 -7.44 -13.06
N THR A 735 12.55 -7.45 -11.73
CA THR A 735 12.66 -6.26 -10.89
C THR A 735 13.91 -6.36 -10.02
N ALA A 736 14.78 -5.37 -10.11
CA ALA A 736 15.96 -5.23 -9.26
C ALA A 736 15.91 -3.91 -8.49
N ALA A 737 16.21 -3.95 -7.20
CA ALA A 737 16.27 -2.77 -6.33
C ALA A 737 17.54 -2.79 -5.47
N SER A 738 18.11 -1.61 -5.23
CA SER A 738 19.22 -1.46 -4.28
C SER A 738 18.72 -1.63 -2.84
N GLY A 739 19.62 -1.99 -1.91
CA GLY A 739 19.33 -2.00 -0.48
C GLY A 739 19.01 -0.60 0.06
N THR A 740 18.27 -0.56 1.18
CA THR A 740 17.82 0.66 1.86
C THR A 740 18.18 0.64 3.34
N ALA A 741 18.30 1.80 3.98
CA ALA A 741 18.20 1.87 5.44
C ALA A 741 16.79 1.45 5.86
N VAL A 742 16.67 0.80 7.02
CA VAL A 742 15.38 0.45 7.61
C VAL A 742 14.87 1.61 8.47
N ARG A 743 13.57 1.61 8.82
CA ARG A 743 12.99 2.59 9.76
C ARG A 743 13.70 2.49 11.11
N GLY A 744 13.95 3.62 11.79
CA GLY A 744 14.79 3.71 12.99
C GLY A 744 16.28 3.94 12.70
N ASN A 745 16.70 3.82 11.42
CA ASN A 745 18.06 4.13 10.98
C ASN A 745 18.08 5.32 10.01
N GLU A 746 17.39 6.40 10.39
CA GLU A 746 17.23 7.63 9.59
C GLU A 746 18.53 8.37 9.42
N ASN A 747 19.44 8.31 10.42
CA ASN A 747 20.78 8.89 10.34
C ASN A 747 21.78 8.00 9.59
N GLY A 748 21.42 6.75 9.28
CA GLY A 748 22.26 5.79 8.58
C GLY A 748 23.50 5.32 9.34
N GLN A 749 23.55 5.53 10.67
CA GLN A 749 24.72 5.27 11.52
C GLN A 749 24.59 4.01 12.38
N ASP A 750 23.50 3.25 12.24
CA ASP A 750 23.35 2.00 12.95
C ASP A 750 24.49 1.02 12.59
N ALA A 751 25.22 0.58 13.62
CA ALA A 751 26.35 -0.34 13.53
C ALA A 751 26.22 -1.41 14.62
N PRO A 752 25.60 -2.55 14.32
CA PRO A 752 25.29 -3.58 15.32
C PRO A 752 26.56 -4.13 15.99
N ASP A 753 26.49 -4.33 17.31
CA ASP A 753 27.56 -4.89 18.16
C ASP A 753 27.40 -6.41 18.37
N GLY A 754 26.27 -6.98 17.97
CA GLY A 754 25.92 -8.40 18.11
C GLY A 754 25.46 -8.80 19.51
N LEU A 755 25.33 -7.88 20.45
CA LEU A 755 24.87 -8.09 21.82
C LEU A 755 23.62 -7.26 22.14
N TYR A 756 23.78 -5.95 22.18
CA TYR A 756 22.66 -5.01 22.42
C TYR A 756 21.92 -4.68 21.12
N TYR A 757 22.65 -4.62 20.03
CA TYR A 757 22.12 -4.28 18.70
C TYR A 757 22.48 -5.39 17.72
N THR A 758 21.47 -6.00 17.09
CA THR A 758 21.62 -7.14 16.18
C THR A 758 21.00 -6.83 14.81
N GLY A 759 21.53 -7.47 13.77
CA GLY A 759 21.10 -7.21 12.39
C GLY A 759 21.95 -6.13 11.73
N SER A 760 21.56 -5.66 10.55
CA SER A 760 22.40 -4.75 9.75
C SER A 760 21.86 -3.32 9.68
N GLY A 761 20.68 -3.04 10.24
CA GLY A 761 20.00 -1.76 10.08
C GLY A 761 19.64 -1.40 8.61
N ARG A 762 19.77 -2.37 7.69
CA ARG A 762 19.58 -2.18 6.24
C ARG A 762 19.00 -3.43 5.58
N THR A 763 18.17 -3.24 4.55
CA THR A 763 17.82 -4.33 3.63
C THR A 763 18.93 -4.52 2.59
N SER A 764 19.12 -5.75 2.14
CA SER A 764 20.01 -6.07 1.01
C SER A 764 19.33 -5.74 -0.33
N GLY A 765 20.13 -5.35 -1.33
CA GLY A 765 19.65 -5.27 -2.70
C GLY A 765 19.25 -6.64 -3.26
N TYR A 766 18.29 -6.65 -4.18
CA TYR A 766 17.80 -7.88 -4.78
C TYR A 766 17.49 -7.75 -6.26
N ALA A 767 17.38 -8.89 -6.93
CA ALA A 767 16.80 -9.04 -8.25
C ALA A 767 15.88 -10.26 -8.25
N VAL A 768 14.63 -10.07 -8.66
CA VAL A 768 13.59 -11.10 -8.74
C VAL A 768 13.11 -11.22 -10.17
N PHE A 769 13.00 -12.45 -10.65
CA PHE A 769 12.56 -12.79 -12.00
C PHE A 769 11.21 -13.50 -11.95
N ASN A 770 10.32 -13.19 -12.88
CA ASN A 770 9.01 -13.82 -12.98
C ASN A 770 8.81 -14.33 -14.40
N LEU A 771 8.13 -15.46 -14.54
CA LEU A 771 7.85 -16.13 -15.81
C LEU A 771 6.35 -16.35 -15.96
N GLY A 772 5.78 -15.86 -17.07
CA GLY A 772 4.42 -16.12 -17.51
C GLY A 772 4.39 -16.92 -18.81
N VAL A 773 3.50 -17.89 -18.93
CA VAL A 773 3.31 -18.66 -20.18
C VAL A 773 1.82 -18.79 -20.44
N ASP A 774 1.37 -18.36 -21.61
CA ASP A 774 0.00 -18.55 -22.11
C ASP A 774 -0.03 -19.54 -23.27
N TYR A 775 -1.03 -20.41 -23.23
CA TYR A 775 -1.37 -21.30 -24.33
C TYR A 775 -2.85 -21.15 -24.70
N LYS A 776 -3.12 -20.87 -25.97
CA LYS A 776 -4.47 -20.65 -26.54
C LYS A 776 -4.84 -21.83 -27.46
N PRO A 777 -5.30 -22.98 -26.90
CA PRO A 777 -5.55 -24.22 -27.67
C PRO A 777 -6.65 -24.07 -28.72
N ARG A 778 -7.62 -23.20 -28.47
CA ARG A 778 -8.81 -22.94 -29.34
C ARG A 778 -9.27 -21.49 -29.14
N PRO A 779 -10.01 -20.91 -30.11
CA PRO A 779 -10.64 -19.62 -29.92
C PRO A 779 -11.43 -19.54 -28.59
N GLY A 780 -11.22 -18.47 -27.86
CA GLY A 780 -11.85 -18.24 -26.56
C GLY A 780 -11.22 -18.97 -25.35
N TRP A 781 -10.38 -19.97 -25.54
CA TRP A 781 -9.73 -20.71 -24.45
C TRP A 781 -8.27 -20.27 -24.27
N LYS A 782 -7.88 -20.02 -23.03
CA LYS A 782 -6.51 -19.73 -22.62
C LYS A 782 -6.17 -20.52 -21.35
N VAL A 783 -5.08 -21.27 -21.39
CA VAL A 783 -4.43 -21.84 -20.22
C VAL A 783 -3.21 -21.01 -19.93
N PHE A 784 -2.97 -20.65 -18.69
CA PHE A 784 -1.76 -19.92 -18.30
C PHE A 784 -1.06 -20.54 -17.10
N LEU A 785 0.26 -20.35 -17.09
CA LEU A 785 1.15 -20.64 -15.97
C LEU A 785 1.85 -19.35 -15.56
N GLN A 786 1.86 -19.05 -14.29
CA GLN A 786 2.66 -17.96 -13.72
C GLN A 786 3.59 -18.50 -12.64
N VAL A 787 4.85 -18.08 -12.69
CA VAL A 787 5.85 -18.36 -11.66
C VAL A 787 6.47 -17.03 -11.24
N THR A 788 6.30 -16.63 -9.99
CA THR A 788 6.98 -15.47 -9.40
C THR A 788 8.20 -15.91 -8.63
N ASN A 789 9.20 -15.02 -8.52
CA ASN A 789 10.48 -15.30 -7.90
C ASN A 789 11.11 -16.63 -8.41
N LEU A 790 11.27 -16.74 -9.72
CA LEU A 790 11.66 -17.96 -10.45
C LEU A 790 12.90 -18.66 -9.84
N PHE A 791 13.85 -17.88 -9.32
CA PHE A 791 15.11 -18.38 -8.76
C PHE A 791 15.09 -18.54 -7.24
N ASP A 792 13.91 -18.42 -6.61
CA ASP A 792 13.71 -18.57 -5.16
C ASP A 792 14.63 -17.66 -4.32
N ARG A 793 14.80 -16.42 -4.73
CA ARG A 793 15.64 -15.45 -4.04
C ARG A 793 15.00 -15.05 -2.72
N LYS A 794 15.70 -15.21 -1.60
CA LYS A 794 15.34 -14.61 -0.31
C LYS A 794 15.69 -13.14 -0.33
N TYR A 795 14.71 -12.26 -0.08
CA TYR A 795 14.85 -10.81 -0.10
C TYR A 795 13.84 -10.15 0.84
N ALA A 796 14.10 -8.92 1.24
CA ALA A 796 13.16 -8.12 2.03
C ALA A 796 12.88 -6.79 1.32
N THR A 797 11.62 -6.35 1.33
CA THR A 797 11.19 -5.10 0.71
C THR A 797 11.21 -3.94 1.69
N ALA A 798 11.07 -4.21 3.00
CA ALA A 798 11.08 -3.23 4.07
C ALA A 798 11.77 -3.81 5.32
N GLY A 799 11.94 -2.97 6.33
CA GLY A 799 12.40 -3.36 7.66
C GLY A 799 12.38 -2.20 8.64
N GLN A 800 12.54 -2.52 9.91
CA GLN A 800 12.63 -1.55 10.98
C GLN A 800 13.58 -2.04 12.09
N LEU A 801 14.12 -1.11 12.87
CA LEU A 801 14.77 -1.41 14.14
C LEU A 801 13.70 -1.54 15.22
N GLY A 802 13.92 -2.42 16.18
CA GLY A 802 12.98 -2.60 17.29
C GLY A 802 13.45 -3.66 18.28
N ALA A 803 12.76 -3.71 19.42
CA ALA A 803 13.04 -4.63 20.50
C ALA A 803 13.02 -6.10 20.05
N ASN A 804 13.97 -6.89 20.51
CA ASN A 804 14.08 -8.32 20.21
C ASN A 804 13.92 -9.14 21.50
N GLY A 805 12.70 -9.63 21.76
CA GLY A 805 12.38 -10.47 22.90
C GLY A 805 12.59 -11.97 22.68
N PHE A 806 13.11 -12.39 21.50
CA PHE A 806 13.26 -13.79 21.17
C PHE A 806 14.71 -14.19 20.96
N THR A 807 15.06 -15.34 21.53
CA THR A 807 16.38 -15.96 21.34
C THR A 807 16.58 -16.50 19.93
N SER A 808 17.82 -16.84 19.62
CA SER A 808 18.17 -17.45 18.33
C SER A 808 17.47 -18.79 18.06
N ASP A 809 17.02 -19.53 19.06
CA ASP A 809 16.22 -20.76 18.96
C ASP A 809 14.71 -20.53 19.04
N GLY A 810 14.29 -19.29 19.27
CA GLY A 810 12.89 -18.86 19.18
C GLY A 810 12.14 -18.83 20.50
N ALA A 811 12.78 -19.03 21.63
CA ALA A 811 12.16 -18.83 22.95
C ALA A 811 12.02 -17.34 23.27
N TYR A 812 10.98 -16.97 24.03
CA TYR A 812 10.86 -15.62 24.57
C TYR A 812 11.70 -15.50 25.85
N ILE A 813 12.47 -14.43 25.98
CA ILE A 813 13.26 -14.14 27.18
C ILE A 813 13.09 -12.66 27.58
N ALA A 814 12.54 -12.43 28.76
CA ALA A 814 12.68 -11.15 29.44
C ALA A 814 14.07 -11.04 30.09
N ARG A 815 14.58 -9.83 30.25
CA ARG A 815 15.89 -9.57 30.87
C ARG A 815 17.02 -10.44 30.29
N ALA A 816 17.11 -10.46 28.98
CA ALA A 816 18.14 -11.24 28.28
C ALA A 816 19.56 -10.78 28.61
N LEU A 817 19.71 -9.51 29.05
CA LEU A 817 20.98 -8.89 29.40
C LEU A 817 21.03 -8.53 30.89
N PRO A 818 22.22 -8.50 31.52
CA PRO A 818 22.37 -8.07 32.90
C PRO A 818 22.09 -6.58 33.03
N ALA A 819 21.70 -6.15 34.25
CA ALA A 819 21.56 -4.74 34.54
C ALA A 819 22.85 -3.95 34.25
N ASN A 820 22.72 -2.75 33.72
CA ASN A 820 23.81 -1.80 33.52
C ASN A 820 24.29 -1.20 34.87
N ALA A 821 25.25 -0.29 34.80
CA ALA A 821 25.82 0.34 36.02
C ALA A 821 24.79 1.22 36.78
N ASN A 822 23.73 1.65 36.11
CA ASN A 822 22.64 2.45 36.70
C ASN A 822 21.55 1.59 37.32
N GLY A 823 21.55 0.28 37.08
CA GLY A 823 20.53 -0.66 37.57
C GLY A 823 19.43 -0.94 36.52
N ASP A 824 19.48 -0.29 35.34
CA ASP A 824 18.53 -0.52 34.25
C ASP A 824 18.84 -1.83 33.52
N TYR A 825 17.82 -2.54 33.05
CA TYR A 825 17.99 -3.75 32.25
C TYR A 825 17.90 -3.40 30.75
N PRO A 826 19.02 -3.48 30.01
CA PRO A 826 19.01 -3.20 28.58
C PRO A 826 18.12 -4.17 27.83
N VAL A 827 17.35 -3.66 26.86
CA VAL A 827 16.54 -4.48 25.95
C VAL A 827 17.37 -4.74 24.69
N PRO A 828 17.58 -6.00 24.27
CA PRO A 828 18.20 -6.30 22.99
C PRO A 828 17.39 -5.71 21.85
N GLN A 829 18.07 -5.02 20.94
CA GLN A 829 17.48 -4.42 19.76
C GLN A 829 17.86 -5.19 18.50
N GLY A 830 17.04 -5.22 17.50
CA GLY A 830 17.34 -5.96 16.28
C GLY A 830 16.74 -5.34 15.02
N THR A 831 17.23 -5.82 13.87
CA THR A 831 16.60 -5.48 12.59
C THR A 831 15.49 -6.48 12.31
N LEU A 832 14.28 -5.98 12.18
CA LEU A 832 13.10 -6.72 11.75
C LEU A 832 12.89 -6.49 10.26
N TYR A 833 12.66 -7.55 9.49
CA TYR A 833 12.49 -7.48 8.03
C TYR A 833 11.09 -7.90 7.60
N SER A 834 10.59 -7.27 6.56
CA SER A 834 9.41 -7.70 5.80
C SER A 834 9.87 -8.59 4.65
N PRO A 835 9.79 -9.93 4.81
CA PRO A 835 10.34 -10.86 3.83
C PRO A 835 9.46 -10.92 2.59
N GLY A 836 10.09 -10.89 1.41
CA GLY A 836 9.42 -11.11 0.14
C GLY A 836 9.06 -12.56 -0.10
N ALA A 837 8.01 -12.80 -0.89
CA ALA A 837 7.50 -14.13 -1.17
C ALA A 837 8.55 -15.05 -1.83
N PRO A 838 8.63 -16.32 -1.45
CA PRO A 838 9.47 -17.33 -2.11
C PRO A 838 8.93 -17.62 -3.52
N ARG A 839 9.59 -18.51 -4.27
CA ARG A 839 9.08 -18.96 -5.56
C ARG A 839 7.66 -19.49 -5.41
N THR A 840 6.73 -18.87 -6.14
CA THR A 840 5.31 -19.23 -6.10
C THR A 840 4.80 -19.47 -7.51
N ALA A 841 4.07 -20.56 -7.72
CA ALA A 841 3.53 -20.92 -9.02
C ALA A 841 2.01 -21.17 -8.94
N TRP A 842 1.30 -20.75 -10.00
CA TRP A 842 -0.11 -21.07 -10.19
C TRP A 842 -0.45 -21.27 -11.66
N VAL A 843 -1.52 -22.00 -11.90
CA VAL A 843 -2.08 -22.31 -13.23
C VAL A 843 -3.52 -21.83 -13.25
N GLY A 844 -3.94 -21.29 -14.37
CA GLY A 844 -5.34 -20.92 -14.58
C GLY A 844 -5.86 -21.32 -15.94
N LEU A 845 -7.18 -21.40 -16.00
CA LEU A 845 -7.95 -21.66 -17.21
C LEU A 845 -8.95 -20.53 -17.40
N ARG A 846 -8.89 -19.88 -18.56
CA ARG A 846 -9.80 -18.80 -18.95
C ARG A 846 -10.60 -19.20 -20.18
N TYR A 847 -11.87 -18.91 -20.15
CA TYR A 847 -12.75 -18.96 -21.30
C TYR A 847 -13.37 -17.59 -21.56
N THR A 848 -13.23 -17.10 -22.78
CA THR A 848 -13.81 -15.83 -23.24
C THR A 848 -14.76 -16.09 -24.39
N TYR A 849 -16.01 -15.68 -24.21
CA TYR A 849 -17.03 -15.67 -25.24
C TYR A 849 -17.24 -14.22 -25.68
N LYS A 850 -16.88 -13.94 -26.94
CA LYS A 850 -17.26 -12.67 -27.58
C LYS A 850 -18.59 -12.95 -28.26
N GLY A 851 -19.69 -12.41 -27.72
CA GLY A 851 -21.00 -12.50 -28.35
C GLY A 851 -20.91 -12.14 -29.84
N SER A 852 -21.68 -12.81 -30.64
CA SER A 852 -21.78 -12.56 -32.11
C SER A 852 -22.45 -11.24 -32.40
#